data_a865a5afd5951a0151a114c78241f7cc
#
_entry.id   a865a5afd5951a0151a114c78241f7cc
#
_cell.length_a   1.000
_cell.length_b   1.000
_cell.length_c   1.000
_cell.angle_alpha   90.00
_cell.angle_beta   90.00
_cell.angle_gamma   90.00
#
_symmetry.space_group_name_H-M   'P 1'
#
loop_
_entity.id
_entity.type
_entity.pdbx_description
1 polymer ?
#
loop_
_entity_poly.entity_id
_entity_poly.type
_entity_poly.pdbx_seq_one_letter_code
_entity_poly.pdbx_strand_id
1 'polypeptide(L)'
;METIDLSFNFQLFRIDHLKAIRALLAIMLVAVPGTAAADLVYVIHGVDDPLKSNILSHIDTVQLGPQVRLADRDFDRVLAETISKAEIALRPYGFYAAEVIGRISRNSENQPVVELRVNPGPPIIIERLHLEIVGKGSESRSLRSWQRKWPLEEGDILNQVVWEQQKQDAIEVADSIGYLSAEFTERTLEIDLERNRASVKLTLDTGPRFVMGDIDFGEHVLKPGILEFVPRFERGDPYTTYLMDKFRSDLWQTGYFTDVDVAQIEVPDGEPPRVDLKVRTSTEYRNRYTGALGFGTDTGVRLQANWSRHPISANGDRIDLGIGWQEPDDEFAIRATYRRPRSERNREYWTADTVLTFENTDLEFKLNPDDEDFVTFANGNINERHLRLGRLKIRNLGGGETQLFETPFVQYISSERQFEPILQPTLLNEGEGFDQLLRGIDNAISIGIEYGFVRVLGRGFDTQGHRERAWIFHSNEAFGSEIEFTQLYLSTHSSYLRGDRWKFTLRAEAGYTDAEVDEFTIDTGGGQLDLSRTRMPKFYRFEAGGSHSVRGYGFETLSNNDIGSNHVVTASAEVEMKVLEKWSVAAFVDIGNAFNDWSDAQLKTGIGVGLRWYSIAGPISVDFAQAQDYTGKPWRIHFTIGVPLL
;
A
#
# COMPACT_ATOMS: atom_id res chain seq x y z
N MET A 1 10.85 50.05 8.81
CA MET A 1 12.14 49.65 9.36
C MET A 1 11.89 49.32 10.83
N GLU A 2 11.33 48.16 11.10
CA GLU A 2 11.13 47.59 12.43
C GLU A 2 11.63 46.16 12.38
N THR A 3 12.69 45.94 13.11
CA THR A 3 13.35 44.66 13.33
C THR A 3 12.51 43.84 14.30
N ILE A 4 11.98 42.73 13.85
CA ILE A 4 11.36 41.72 14.73
C ILE A 4 12.42 40.71 15.10
N ASP A 5 12.83 40.80 16.36
CA ASP A 5 13.76 39.87 17.03
C ASP A 5 12.98 38.60 17.42
N LEU A 6 13.27 37.47 16.78
CA LEU A 6 12.72 36.15 17.09
C LEU A 6 13.79 35.32 17.83
N SER A 7 14.03 35.68 19.10
CA SER A 7 14.73 34.78 20.01
C SER A 7 13.79 33.70 20.55
N PHE A 8 13.84 32.49 19.97
CA PHE A 8 13.17 31.33 20.53
C PHE A 8 13.99 30.76 21.69
N ASN A 9 13.48 31.00 22.89
CA ASN A 9 14.00 30.40 24.13
C ASN A 9 13.49 28.94 24.22
N PHE A 10 14.35 27.97 23.94
CA PHE A 10 14.09 26.56 24.24
C PHE A 10 14.23 26.33 25.75
N GLN A 11 13.12 26.45 26.48
CA GLN A 11 13.03 25.84 27.80
C GLN A 11 12.72 24.35 27.65
N LEU A 12 13.73 23.54 27.92
CA LEU A 12 13.65 22.09 28.10
C LEU A 12 12.66 21.77 29.23
N PHE A 13 11.42 21.43 28.86
CA PHE A 13 10.50 20.74 29.76
C PHE A 13 11.00 19.32 29.98
N ARG A 14 11.75 19.14 31.05
CA ARG A 14 12.04 17.82 31.62
C ARG A 14 10.77 17.32 32.29
N ILE A 15 9.90 16.68 31.55
CA ILE A 15 8.76 15.93 32.09
C ILE A 15 9.30 14.59 32.57
N ASP A 16 9.21 14.40 33.88
CA ASP A 16 9.59 13.16 34.57
C ASP A 16 8.57 12.05 34.19
N HIS A 17 8.78 11.41 33.03
CA HIS A 17 7.89 10.39 32.45
C HIS A 17 7.66 9.18 33.36
N LEU A 18 8.55 8.95 34.36
CA LEU A 18 8.37 7.89 35.34
C LEU A 18 7.28 8.19 36.38
N LYS A 19 7.00 9.47 36.67
CA LYS A 19 5.90 9.84 37.59
C LYS A 19 4.54 9.84 36.89
N ALA A 20 4.49 10.23 35.60
CA ALA A 20 3.27 10.17 34.81
C ALA A 20 2.82 8.72 34.53
N ILE A 21 3.76 7.82 34.24
CA ILE A 21 3.47 6.39 34.04
C ILE A 21 3.04 5.72 35.35
N ARG A 22 3.61 6.10 36.51
CA ARG A 22 3.17 5.62 37.83
C ARG A 22 1.81 6.17 38.22
N ALA A 23 1.44 7.37 37.82
CA ALA A 23 0.10 7.95 38.05
C ALA A 23 -0.95 7.29 37.15
N LEU A 24 -0.64 6.97 35.89
CA LEU A 24 -1.54 6.24 35.00
C LEU A 24 -1.74 4.77 35.42
N LEU A 25 -0.70 4.11 35.91
CA LEU A 25 -0.81 2.76 36.48
C LEU A 25 -1.53 2.75 37.83
N ALA A 26 -1.48 3.82 38.62
CA ALA A 26 -2.22 3.93 39.88
C ALA A 26 -3.71 4.24 39.66
N ILE A 27 -4.10 4.86 38.55
CA ILE A 27 -5.51 5.11 38.21
C ILE A 27 -6.19 3.85 37.65
N MET A 28 -5.44 2.88 37.12
CA MET A 28 -5.98 1.58 36.69
C MET A 28 -6.15 0.56 37.81
N LEU A 29 -5.83 0.88 39.06
CA LEU A 29 -5.95 -0.04 40.20
C LEU A 29 -6.85 0.50 41.32
N VAL A 30 -7.84 1.34 40.99
CA VAL A 30 -9.03 1.43 41.80
C VAL A 30 -9.97 0.34 41.32
N ALA A 31 -9.71 -0.88 41.76
CA ALA A 31 -10.71 -1.93 41.76
C ALA A 31 -11.87 -1.45 42.63
N VAL A 32 -12.90 -0.91 42.00
CA VAL A 32 -14.24 -0.93 42.58
C VAL A 32 -14.50 -2.41 42.85
N PRO A 33 -14.83 -2.82 44.07
CA PRO A 33 -15.35 -4.16 44.28
C PRO A 33 -16.74 -4.18 43.66
N GLY A 34 -16.78 -4.36 42.32
CA GLY A 34 -17.97 -4.82 41.64
C GLY A 34 -18.27 -6.17 42.23
N THR A 35 -19.40 -6.28 42.89
CA THR A 35 -20.02 -7.55 43.21
C THR A 35 -20.03 -8.38 41.95
N ALA A 36 -19.12 -9.35 41.84
CA ALA A 36 -19.10 -10.28 40.74
C ALA A 36 -20.48 -10.95 40.73
N ALA A 37 -21.30 -10.63 39.73
CA ALA A 37 -22.42 -11.45 39.37
C ALA A 37 -21.83 -12.83 39.13
N ALA A 38 -22.33 -13.84 39.78
CA ALA A 38 -21.84 -15.20 39.56
C ALA A 38 -22.29 -15.62 38.16
N ASP A 39 -21.37 -15.53 37.20
CA ASP A 39 -21.62 -16.00 35.85
C ASP A 39 -21.87 -17.51 35.91
N LEU A 40 -22.97 -17.93 35.25
CA LEU A 40 -23.28 -19.34 35.07
C LEU A 40 -22.21 -19.99 34.19
N VAL A 41 -21.62 -21.06 34.68
CA VAL A 41 -20.69 -21.87 33.90
C VAL A 41 -21.49 -22.99 33.22
N TYR A 42 -21.39 -23.09 31.89
CA TYR A 42 -22.09 -24.11 31.12
C TYR A 42 -21.10 -25.19 30.67
N VAL A 43 -21.48 -26.46 30.88
CA VAL A 43 -20.74 -27.63 30.39
C VAL A 43 -21.70 -28.47 29.55
N ILE A 44 -21.40 -28.63 28.28
CA ILE A 44 -22.26 -29.32 27.30
C ILE A 44 -21.55 -30.57 26.81
N HIS A 45 -22.25 -31.69 26.88
CA HIS A 45 -21.82 -33.01 26.44
C HIS A 45 -22.80 -33.58 25.40
N GLY A 46 -22.30 -34.45 24.51
CA GLY A 46 -23.09 -35.20 23.54
C GLY A 46 -23.22 -34.55 22.16
N VAL A 47 -22.69 -33.32 21.98
CA VAL A 47 -22.61 -32.64 20.71
C VAL A 47 -21.29 -31.87 20.58
N ASP A 48 -20.82 -31.74 19.35
CA ASP A 48 -19.64 -30.96 18.98
C ASP A 48 -20.04 -29.68 18.21
N ASP A 49 -19.08 -28.85 17.83
CA ASP A 49 -19.33 -27.69 16.98
C ASP A 49 -19.83 -28.11 15.58
N PRO A 50 -20.77 -27.35 14.97
CA PRO A 50 -21.28 -26.03 15.40
C PRO A 50 -22.44 -26.08 16.41
N LEU A 51 -23.02 -27.24 16.72
CA LEU A 51 -24.20 -27.35 17.58
C LEU A 51 -23.93 -26.83 18.98
N LYS A 52 -22.77 -27.17 19.53
CA LYS A 52 -22.34 -26.74 20.89
C LYS A 52 -22.25 -25.22 20.99
N SER A 53 -21.59 -24.57 20.03
CA SER A 53 -21.48 -23.12 19.99
C SER A 53 -22.84 -22.43 19.83
N ASN A 54 -23.73 -23.00 19.05
CA ASN A 54 -25.08 -22.46 18.88
C ASN A 54 -25.93 -22.59 20.16
N ILE A 55 -25.84 -23.71 20.87
CA ILE A 55 -26.48 -23.87 22.18
C ILE A 55 -25.96 -22.79 23.13
N LEU A 56 -24.61 -22.61 23.24
CA LEU A 56 -24.02 -21.61 24.12
C LEU A 56 -24.54 -20.21 23.80
N SER A 57 -24.59 -19.80 22.52
CA SER A 57 -25.09 -18.48 22.13
C SER A 57 -26.56 -18.25 22.48
N HIS A 58 -27.39 -19.29 22.49
CA HIS A 58 -28.80 -19.20 22.86
C HIS A 58 -29.02 -19.15 24.38
N ILE A 59 -28.25 -19.89 25.14
CA ILE A 59 -28.37 -19.95 26.59
C ILE A 59 -27.73 -18.74 27.30
N ASP A 60 -26.67 -18.14 26.73
CA ASP A 60 -26.06 -16.89 27.25
C ASP A 60 -27.04 -15.71 27.28
N THR A 61 -28.17 -15.81 26.54
CA THR A 61 -29.26 -14.84 26.60
C THR A 61 -30.15 -15.00 27.87
N VAL A 62 -29.90 -15.97 28.72
CA VAL A 62 -30.55 -16.08 30.04
C VAL A 62 -29.95 -15.00 30.95
N GLN A 63 -30.43 -13.76 30.78
CA GLN A 63 -30.01 -12.63 31.63
C GLN A 63 -30.58 -12.81 33.03
N LEU A 64 -29.72 -13.20 33.93
CA LEU A 64 -29.95 -12.95 35.34
C LEU A 64 -29.76 -11.43 35.56
N GLY A 65 -30.81 -10.75 35.98
CA GLY A 65 -30.73 -9.31 36.29
C GLY A 65 -29.54 -9.01 37.21
N PRO A 66 -28.95 -7.80 37.16
CA PRO A 66 -27.63 -7.47 37.73
C PRO A 66 -27.51 -7.57 39.27
N GLN A 67 -28.49 -8.13 39.98
CA GLN A 67 -28.47 -8.25 41.44
C GLN A 67 -29.04 -9.58 41.98
N VAL A 68 -29.30 -10.59 41.16
CA VAL A 68 -29.88 -11.84 41.64
C VAL A 68 -28.74 -12.84 41.94
N ARG A 69 -28.38 -12.95 43.23
CA ARG A 69 -27.74 -14.21 43.71
C ARG A 69 -28.75 -15.33 43.48
N LEU A 70 -28.49 -16.22 42.49
CA LEU A 70 -29.30 -17.42 42.29
C LEU A 70 -29.39 -18.17 43.60
N ALA A 71 -30.56 -18.08 44.23
CA ALA A 71 -30.88 -18.95 45.33
C ALA A 71 -31.19 -20.35 44.79
N ASP A 72 -30.90 -21.40 45.53
CA ASP A 72 -31.12 -22.79 45.10
C ASP A 72 -32.59 -23.03 44.68
N ARG A 73 -33.54 -22.26 45.21
CA ARG A 73 -34.96 -22.27 44.80
C ARG A 73 -35.21 -21.82 43.36
N ASP A 74 -34.28 -21.11 42.73
CA ASP A 74 -34.42 -20.64 41.35
C ASP A 74 -33.77 -21.59 40.33
N PHE A 75 -33.05 -22.61 40.79
CA PHE A 75 -32.34 -23.57 39.96
C PHE A 75 -33.25 -24.33 39.01
N ASP A 76 -34.39 -24.81 39.47
CA ASP A 76 -35.33 -25.55 38.63
C ASP A 76 -35.87 -24.71 37.46
N ARG A 77 -36.17 -23.43 37.73
CA ARG A 77 -36.65 -22.52 36.71
C ARG A 77 -35.57 -22.21 35.65
N VAL A 78 -34.35 -21.87 36.12
CA VAL A 78 -33.20 -21.57 35.23
C VAL A 78 -32.83 -22.81 34.41
N LEU A 79 -32.85 -23.98 35.04
CA LEU A 79 -32.56 -25.23 34.35
C LEU A 79 -33.61 -25.54 33.26
N ALA A 80 -34.88 -25.42 33.59
CA ALA A 80 -35.96 -25.65 32.61
C ALA A 80 -35.88 -24.67 31.42
N GLU A 81 -35.60 -23.39 31.68
CA GLU A 81 -35.40 -22.39 30.62
C GLU A 81 -34.17 -22.70 29.76
N THR A 82 -33.04 -23.08 30.40
CA THR A 82 -31.80 -23.45 29.73
C THR A 82 -31.98 -24.68 28.85
N ILE A 83 -32.66 -25.72 29.33
CA ILE A 83 -32.99 -26.92 28.56
C ILE A 83 -33.82 -26.56 27.33
N SER A 84 -34.91 -25.81 27.54
CA SER A 84 -35.77 -25.40 26.44
C SER A 84 -35.04 -24.59 25.35
N LYS A 85 -34.16 -23.64 25.77
CA LYS A 85 -33.34 -22.87 24.84
C LYS A 85 -32.32 -23.75 24.11
N ALA A 86 -31.72 -24.71 24.78
CA ALA A 86 -30.79 -25.67 24.17
C ALA A 86 -31.49 -26.55 23.12
N GLU A 87 -32.70 -27.02 23.38
CA GLU A 87 -33.50 -27.77 22.37
C GLU A 87 -33.87 -26.91 21.16
N ILE A 88 -34.31 -25.67 21.40
CA ILE A 88 -34.61 -24.70 20.33
C ILE A 88 -33.40 -24.42 19.46
N ALA A 89 -32.21 -24.28 20.10
CA ALA A 89 -30.96 -24.01 19.40
C ALA A 89 -30.53 -25.10 18.41
N LEU A 90 -31.02 -26.31 18.55
CA LEU A 90 -30.72 -27.45 17.66
C LEU A 90 -31.58 -27.50 16.42
N ARG A 91 -32.78 -26.89 16.44
CA ARG A 91 -33.74 -26.94 15.32
C ARG A 91 -33.20 -26.37 14.01
N PRO A 92 -32.49 -25.22 14.00
CA PRO A 92 -31.93 -24.68 12.77
C PRO A 92 -30.93 -25.61 12.07
N TYR A 93 -30.36 -26.56 12.80
CA TYR A 93 -29.45 -27.58 12.28
C TYR A 93 -30.12 -28.87 11.92
N GLY A 94 -31.48 -28.91 11.88
CA GLY A 94 -32.27 -30.06 11.47
C GLY A 94 -32.59 -31.04 12.59
N PHE A 95 -32.32 -30.73 13.84
CA PHE A 95 -32.60 -31.61 14.99
C PHE A 95 -33.81 -31.12 15.78
N TYR A 96 -35.00 -31.57 15.36
CA TYR A 96 -36.29 -31.16 15.95
C TYR A 96 -36.75 -32.07 17.09
N ALA A 97 -36.23 -33.30 17.14
CA ALA A 97 -36.52 -34.30 18.19
C ALA A 97 -35.38 -34.41 19.21
N ALA A 98 -34.65 -33.32 19.43
CA ALA A 98 -33.54 -33.29 20.40
C ALA A 98 -34.08 -33.40 21.84
N GLU A 99 -33.41 -34.20 22.66
CA GLU A 99 -33.68 -34.34 24.06
C GLU A 99 -32.49 -33.79 24.86
N VAL A 100 -32.73 -32.83 25.75
CA VAL A 100 -31.71 -32.24 26.61
C VAL A 100 -32.01 -32.53 28.04
N ILE A 101 -31.05 -33.15 28.73
CA ILE A 101 -31.10 -33.41 30.18
C ILE A 101 -30.05 -32.56 30.85
N GLY A 102 -30.44 -31.84 31.89
CA GLY A 102 -29.51 -30.95 32.60
C GLY A 102 -29.57 -31.11 34.08
N ARG A 103 -28.50 -30.65 34.76
CA ARG A 103 -28.44 -30.47 36.20
C ARG A 103 -27.67 -29.20 36.54
N ILE A 104 -28.06 -28.53 37.63
CA ILE A 104 -27.30 -27.44 38.19
C ILE A 104 -26.62 -27.94 39.48
N SER A 105 -25.33 -27.65 39.59
CA SER A 105 -24.53 -27.93 40.77
C SER A 105 -23.64 -26.72 41.10
N ARG A 106 -22.97 -26.75 42.24
CA ARG A 106 -21.95 -25.75 42.57
C ARG A 106 -20.56 -26.38 42.47
N ASN A 107 -19.62 -25.68 41.84
CA ASN A 107 -18.23 -26.10 41.80
C ASN A 107 -17.51 -25.84 43.16
N SER A 108 -16.23 -26.20 43.25
CA SER A 108 -15.40 -25.98 44.45
C SER A 108 -15.24 -24.50 44.84
N GLU A 109 -15.50 -23.58 43.90
CA GLU A 109 -15.46 -22.11 44.07
C GLU A 109 -16.85 -21.53 44.39
N ASN A 110 -17.84 -22.41 44.71
CA ASN A 110 -19.23 -22.04 44.96
C ASN A 110 -19.95 -21.33 43.79
N GLN A 111 -19.43 -21.46 42.56
CA GLN A 111 -20.10 -20.94 41.35
C GLN A 111 -21.13 -21.96 40.86
N PRO A 112 -22.31 -21.51 40.38
CA PRO A 112 -23.30 -22.40 39.78
C PRO A 112 -22.82 -22.89 38.40
N VAL A 113 -22.82 -24.21 38.22
CA VAL A 113 -22.46 -24.90 36.98
C VAL A 113 -23.71 -25.63 36.45
N VAL A 114 -24.07 -25.34 35.21
CA VAL A 114 -25.13 -26.03 34.47
C VAL A 114 -24.47 -27.07 33.56
N GLU A 115 -24.67 -28.34 33.87
CA GLU A 115 -24.25 -29.44 33.00
C GLU A 115 -25.42 -29.89 32.15
N LEU A 116 -25.26 -29.82 30.84
CA LEU A 116 -26.22 -30.30 29.86
C LEU A 116 -25.69 -31.54 29.16
N ARG A 117 -26.54 -32.55 29.03
CA ARG A 117 -26.30 -33.72 28.19
C ARG A 117 -27.32 -33.70 27.07
N VAL A 118 -26.85 -33.57 25.85
CA VAL A 118 -27.65 -33.37 24.62
C VAL A 118 -27.65 -34.68 23.84
N ASN A 119 -28.85 -35.17 23.52
CA ASN A 119 -29.08 -36.19 22.53
C ASN A 119 -29.81 -35.52 21.33
N PRO A 120 -29.15 -35.29 20.18
CA PRO A 120 -29.77 -34.57 19.05
C PRO A 120 -31.00 -35.29 18.46
N GLY A 121 -31.13 -36.59 18.65
CA GLY A 121 -32.18 -37.38 18.01
C GLY A 121 -31.96 -37.55 16.50
N PRO A 122 -32.94 -38.07 15.75
CA PRO A 122 -32.84 -38.24 14.30
C PRO A 122 -32.90 -36.89 13.58
N PRO A 123 -31.99 -36.65 12.62
CA PRO A 123 -31.97 -35.41 11.85
C PRO A 123 -33.10 -35.40 10.79
N ILE A 124 -33.53 -34.20 10.44
CA ILE A 124 -34.41 -33.98 9.27
C ILE A 124 -33.53 -34.02 8.01
N ILE A 125 -33.92 -34.89 7.06
CA ILE A 125 -33.22 -35.07 5.78
C ILE A 125 -33.99 -34.37 4.65
N ILE A 126 -33.27 -33.65 3.78
CA ILE A 126 -33.85 -33.03 2.59
C ILE A 126 -34.26 -34.15 1.61
N GLU A 127 -35.55 -34.29 1.38
CA GLU A 127 -36.10 -35.27 0.43
C GLU A 127 -36.19 -34.68 -0.98
N ARG A 128 -36.50 -33.39 -1.09
CA ARG A 128 -36.61 -32.68 -2.37
C ARG A 128 -36.03 -31.28 -2.23
N LEU A 129 -35.23 -30.89 -3.21
CA LEU A 129 -34.64 -29.55 -3.31
C LEU A 129 -34.88 -28.98 -4.70
N HIS A 130 -35.69 -27.94 -4.81
CA HIS A 130 -35.95 -27.25 -6.07
C HIS A 130 -35.47 -25.79 -5.97
N LEU A 131 -34.46 -25.46 -6.78
CA LEU A 131 -33.89 -24.10 -6.88
C LEU A 131 -34.08 -23.59 -8.30
N GLU A 132 -34.85 -22.52 -8.48
CA GLU A 132 -35.11 -21.91 -9.78
C GLU A 132 -34.76 -20.43 -9.79
N ILE A 133 -34.20 -19.95 -10.91
CA ILE A 133 -33.95 -18.54 -11.17
C ILE A 133 -34.76 -18.14 -12.40
N VAL A 134 -35.65 -17.18 -12.25
CA VAL A 134 -36.49 -16.63 -13.32
C VAL A 134 -36.16 -15.14 -13.55
N GLY A 135 -36.78 -14.55 -14.58
CA GLY A 135 -36.55 -13.17 -14.95
C GLY A 135 -35.33 -12.97 -15.87
N LYS A 136 -34.98 -11.71 -16.15
CA LYS A 136 -33.93 -11.35 -17.12
C LYS A 136 -32.52 -11.75 -16.70
N GLY A 137 -32.31 -12.02 -15.41
CA GLY A 137 -31.04 -12.46 -14.84
C GLY A 137 -30.80 -13.95 -14.80
N SER A 138 -31.79 -14.79 -15.24
CA SER A 138 -31.68 -16.25 -15.20
C SER A 138 -30.47 -16.81 -15.95
N GLU A 139 -29.98 -16.10 -16.98
CA GLU A 139 -28.80 -16.46 -17.76
C GLU A 139 -27.49 -15.88 -17.18
N SER A 140 -27.56 -15.12 -16.09
CA SER A 140 -26.35 -14.50 -15.48
C SER A 140 -25.38 -15.57 -15.00
N ARG A 141 -24.10 -15.40 -15.38
CA ARG A 141 -23.03 -16.31 -14.94
C ARG A 141 -22.85 -16.30 -13.41
N SER A 142 -23.02 -15.14 -12.78
CA SER A 142 -22.87 -14.99 -11.33
C SER A 142 -23.96 -15.73 -10.59
N LEU A 143 -25.24 -15.54 -10.96
CA LEU A 143 -26.39 -16.23 -10.35
C LEU A 143 -26.38 -17.73 -10.63
N ARG A 144 -26.03 -18.14 -11.84
CA ARG A 144 -25.83 -19.56 -12.16
C ARG A 144 -24.66 -20.19 -11.41
N SER A 145 -23.61 -19.38 -11.11
CA SER A 145 -22.50 -19.85 -10.27
C SER A 145 -22.94 -20.05 -8.83
N TRP A 146 -23.72 -19.11 -8.29
CA TRP A 146 -24.35 -19.25 -6.98
C TRP A 146 -25.23 -20.51 -6.91
N GLN A 147 -26.12 -20.71 -7.86
CA GLN A 147 -27.01 -21.89 -7.93
C GLN A 147 -26.21 -23.19 -7.97
N ARG A 148 -25.14 -23.28 -8.76
CA ARG A 148 -24.28 -24.47 -8.84
C ARG A 148 -23.45 -24.73 -7.59
N LYS A 149 -23.15 -23.68 -6.83
CA LYS A 149 -22.37 -23.76 -5.59
C LYS A 149 -23.27 -23.88 -4.35
N TRP A 150 -24.55 -24.06 -4.55
CA TRP A 150 -25.48 -24.27 -3.44
C TRP A 150 -25.00 -25.46 -2.60
N PRO A 151 -24.81 -25.28 -1.27
CA PRO A 151 -24.10 -26.27 -0.47
C PRO A 151 -24.93 -27.41 0.10
N LEU A 152 -26.25 -27.40 -0.13
CA LEU A 152 -27.18 -28.45 0.34
C LEU A 152 -27.72 -29.26 -0.83
N GLU A 153 -27.75 -30.58 -0.69
CA GLU A 153 -28.26 -31.52 -1.71
C GLU A 153 -29.38 -32.39 -1.13
N GLU A 154 -30.13 -33.08 -2.01
CA GLU A 154 -31.08 -34.10 -1.59
C GLU A 154 -30.34 -35.24 -0.88
N GLY A 155 -30.78 -35.61 0.30
CA GLY A 155 -30.11 -36.56 1.18
C GLY A 155 -29.29 -35.93 2.33
N ASP A 156 -29.02 -34.62 2.27
CA ASP A 156 -28.31 -33.91 3.35
C ASP A 156 -29.23 -33.64 4.54
N ILE A 157 -28.58 -33.36 5.69
CA ILE A 157 -29.29 -32.87 6.87
C ILE A 157 -29.72 -31.42 6.62
N LEU A 158 -30.98 -31.12 6.90
CA LEU A 158 -31.52 -29.78 6.78
C LEU A 158 -30.75 -28.82 7.70
N ASN A 159 -30.12 -27.83 7.10
CA ASN A 159 -29.43 -26.77 7.82
C ASN A 159 -30.03 -25.40 7.45
N GLN A 160 -30.86 -24.86 8.35
CA GLN A 160 -31.57 -23.60 8.08
C GLN A 160 -30.62 -22.39 8.17
N VAL A 161 -29.51 -22.49 8.90
CA VAL A 161 -28.49 -21.41 8.96
C VAL A 161 -27.86 -21.24 7.59
N VAL A 162 -27.46 -22.34 6.96
CA VAL A 162 -26.94 -22.35 5.58
C VAL A 162 -28.01 -21.89 4.58
N TRP A 163 -29.24 -22.35 4.72
CA TRP A 163 -30.35 -21.94 3.90
C TRP A 163 -30.60 -20.41 3.93
N GLU A 164 -30.64 -19.79 5.12
CA GLU A 164 -30.84 -18.34 5.25
C GLU A 164 -29.65 -17.56 4.68
N GLN A 165 -28.43 -18.01 4.96
CA GLN A 165 -27.23 -17.38 4.42
C GLN A 165 -27.23 -17.40 2.89
N GLN A 166 -27.56 -18.55 2.28
CA GLN A 166 -27.57 -18.68 0.83
C GLN A 166 -28.66 -17.84 0.16
N LYS A 167 -29.79 -17.61 0.80
CA LYS A 167 -30.79 -16.67 0.31
C LYS A 167 -30.28 -15.24 0.32
N GLN A 168 -29.60 -14.84 1.40
CA GLN A 168 -28.98 -13.53 1.49
C GLN A 168 -27.91 -13.35 0.41
N ASP A 169 -27.04 -14.35 0.24
CA ASP A 169 -26.00 -14.36 -0.79
C ASP A 169 -26.58 -14.20 -2.21
N ALA A 170 -27.75 -14.82 -2.49
CA ALA A 170 -28.42 -14.69 -3.78
C ALA A 170 -28.84 -13.25 -4.09
N ILE A 171 -29.45 -12.58 -3.11
CA ILE A 171 -29.87 -11.18 -3.26
C ILE A 171 -28.63 -10.28 -3.42
N GLU A 172 -27.59 -10.48 -2.62
CA GLU A 172 -26.34 -9.72 -2.74
C GLU A 172 -25.67 -9.90 -4.11
N VAL A 173 -25.67 -11.14 -4.64
CA VAL A 173 -25.18 -11.41 -6.00
C VAL A 173 -26.04 -10.72 -7.04
N ALA A 174 -27.37 -10.77 -6.93
CA ALA A 174 -28.29 -10.12 -7.84
C ALA A 174 -28.09 -8.60 -7.85
N ASP A 175 -28.05 -7.96 -6.68
CA ASP A 175 -27.82 -6.53 -6.49
C ASP A 175 -26.47 -6.11 -7.07
N SER A 176 -25.43 -6.91 -6.83
CA SER A 176 -24.07 -6.60 -7.29
C SER A 176 -23.94 -6.48 -8.81
N ILE A 177 -24.83 -7.12 -9.56
CA ILE A 177 -24.85 -7.15 -11.03
C ILE A 177 -26.03 -6.39 -11.65
N GLY A 178 -26.78 -5.64 -10.82
CA GLY A 178 -27.79 -4.70 -11.25
C GLY A 178 -29.22 -5.21 -11.29
N TYR A 179 -29.53 -6.29 -10.62
CA TYR A 179 -30.91 -6.77 -10.45
C TYR A 179 -31.45 -6.36 -9.07
N LEU A 180 -31.62 -5.02 -8.86
CA LEU A 180 -31.97 -4.43 -7.57
C LEU A 180 -33.40 -4.75 -7.10
N SER A 181 -34.27 -5.22 -8.01
CA SER A 181 -35.64 -5.68 -7.70
C SER A 181 -35.72 -7.18 -7.52
N ALA A 182 -34.58 -7.87 -7.33
CA ALA A 182 -34.58 -9.31 -7.16
C ALA A 182 -35.24 -9.71 -5.85
N GLU A 183 -36.21 -10.64 -5.94
CA GLU A 183 -36.92 -11.16 -4.78
C GLU A 183 -37.24 -12.65 -4.92
N PHE A 184 -37.44 -13.29 -3.79
CA PHE A 184 -37.93 -14.66 -3.78
C PHE A 184 -39.46 -14.69 -3.88
N THR A 185 -39.96 -15.06 -5.04
CA THR A 185 -41.39 -15.23 -5.26
C THR A 185 -41.94 -16.51 -4.63
N GLU A 186 -41.08 -17.50 -4.44
CA GLU A 186 -41.38 -18.71 -3.70
C GLU A 186 -40.22 -19.07 -2.76
N ARG A 187 -40.53 -19.32 -1.49
CA ARG A 187 -39.59 -19.71 -0.42
C ARG A 187 -40.26 -20.62 0.58
N THR A 188 -40.49 -21.85 0.14
CA THR A 188 -41.23 -22.84 0.91
C THR A 188 -40.25 -23.87 1.50
N LEU A 189 -40.34 -24.05 2.81
CA LEU A 189 -39.68 -25.10 3.57
C LEU A 189 -40.77 -25.89 4.33
N GLU A 190 -41.09 -27.06 3.85
CA GLU A 190 -42.05 -27.99 4.48
C GLU A 190 -41.27 -29.06 5.23
N ILE A 191 -41.56 -29.26 6.51
CA ILE A 191 -40.90 -30.25 7.37
C ILE A 191 -41.96 -31.25 7.87
N ASP A 192 -41.77 -32.51 7.49
CA ASP A 192 -42.54 -33.66 8.01
C ASP A 192 -41.78 -34.26 9.21
N LEU A 193 -42.23 -33.92 10.42
CA LEU A 193 -41.62 -34.39 11.66
C LEU A 193 -41.86 -35.90 11.92
N GLU A 194 -42.92 -36.50 11.35
CA GLU A 194 -43.17 -37.92 11.53
C GLU A 194 -42.21 -38.78 10.69
N ARG A 195 -41.88 -38.29 9.49
CA ARG A 195 -40.96 -38.99 8.58
C ARG A 195 -39.52 -38.50 8.67
N ASN A 196 -39.27 -37.45 9.44
CA ASN A 196 -37.99 -36.76 9.50
C ASN A 196 -37.49 -36.32 8.10
N ARG A 197 -38.36 -35.71 7.30
CA ARG A 197 -38.09 -35.28 5.92
C ARG A 197 -38.45 -33.81 5.73
N ALA A 198 -37.71 -33.15 4.81
CA ALA A 198 -38.00 -31.79 4.40
C ALA A 198 -38.09 -31.68 2.87
N SER A 199 -39.00 -30.83 2.41
CA SER A 199 -39.05 -30.37 1.01
C SER A 199 -38.76 -28.90 0.94
N VAL A 200 -37.83 -28.52 0.07
CA VAL A 200 -37.35 -27.16 -0.10
C VAL A 200 -37.68 -26.69 -1.50
N LYS A 201 -38.36 -25.55 -1.62
CA LYS A 201 -38.61 -24.90 -2.91
C LYS A 201 -38.30 -23.43 -2.83
N LEU A 202 -37.41 -22.95 -3.74
CA LEU A 202 -36.94 -21.60 -3.79
C LEU A 202 -36.92 -21.11 -5.23
N THR A 203 -37.65 -20.03 -5.51
CA THR A 203 -37.67 -19.37 -6.82
C THR A 203 -37.26 -17.92 -6.65
N LEU A 204 -36.11 -17.57 -7.23
CA LEU A 204 -35.60 -16.21 -7.28
C LEU A 204 -36.04 -15.55 -8.59
N ASP A 205 -36.90 -14.53 -8.52
CA ASP A 205 -37.17 -13.64 -9.65
C ASP A 205 -36.20 -12.46 -9.61
N THR A 206 -35.39 -12.34 -10.64
CA THR A 206 -34.42 -11.26 -10.73
C THR A 206 -35.01 -9.91 -11.12
N GLY A 207 -36.21 -9.91 -11.68
CA GLY A 207 -36.79 -8.70 -12.26
C GLY A 207 -35.98 -8.15 -13.45
N PRO A 208 -36.13 -6.85 -13.78
CA PRO A 208 -35.37 -6.17 -14.82
C PRO A 208 -33.98 -5.78 -14.33
N ARG A 209 -33.04 -5.63 -15.27
CA ARG A 209 -31.73 -5.12 -14.97
C ARG A 209 -31.72 -3.60 -14.96
N PHE A 210 -31.22 -2.98 -13.90
CA PHE A 210 -31.03 -1.55 -13.79
C PHE A 210 -29.81 -1.09 -14.60
N VAL A 211 -29.86 0.15 -15.07
CA VAL A 211 -28.76 0.83 -15.76
C VAL A 211 -28.35 2.08 -14.98
N MET A 212 -27.16 2.59 -15.28
CA MET A 212 -26.67 3.86 -14.76
C MET A 212 -27.53 5.01 -15.31
N GLY A 213 -28.00 5.87 -14.42
CA GLY A 213 -28.81 7.05 -14.73
C GLY A 213 -27.98 8.33 -14.77
N ASP A 214 -28.60 9.42 -14.37
CA ASP A 214 -28.01 10.75 -14.32
C ASP A 214 -27.18 10.93 -13.03
N ILE A 215 -26.14 11.76 -13.11
CA ILE A 215 -25.30 12.10 -11.95
C ILE A 215 -25.52 13.58 -11.63
N ASP A 216 -26.01 13.85 -10.42
CA ASP A 216 -26.10 15.18 -9.84
C ASP A 216 -24.90 15.39 -8.90
N PHE A 217 -23.92 16.20 -9.32
CA PHE A 217 -22.73 16.51 -8.50
C PHE A 217 -23.01 17.57 -7.41
N GLY A 218 -24.22 18.11 -7.33
CA GLY A 218 -24.56 19.14 -6.36
C GLY A 218 -23.77 20.44 -6.52
N GLU A 219 -23.72 21.24 -5.45
CA GLU A 219 -22.93 22.46 -5.44
C GLU A 219 -21.47 22.17 -5.08
N HIS A 220 -20.55 22.65 -5.91
CA HIS A 220 -19.10 22.51 -5.70
C HIS A 220 -18.33 23.72 -6.26
N VAL A 221 -17.10 23.92 -5.81
CA VAL A 221 -16.25 25.07 -6.21
C VAL A 221 -15.59 24.91 -7.58
N LEU A 222 -15.65 23.71 -8.18
CA LEU A 222 -15.00 23.40 -9.45
C LEU A 222 -15.86 23.88 -10.63
N LYS A 223 -15.22 24.19 -11.74
CA LYS A 223 -15.93 24.49 -13.00
C LYS A 223 -16.67 23.25 -13.51
N PRO A 224 -17.82 23.43 -14.17
CA PRO A 224 -18.44 22.35 -14.92
C PRO A 224 -17.45 21.69 -15.88
N GLY A 225 -17.56 20.38 -16.08
CA GLY A 225 -16.68 19.63 -16.94
C GLY A 225 -15.47 18.98 -16.24
N ILE A 226 -15.22 19.28 -14.97
CA ILE A 226 -14.08 18.67 -14.24
C ILE A 226 -14.45 17.34 -13.59
N LEU A 227 -15.67 17.24 -13.08
CA LEU A 227 -16.15 16.02 -12.41
C LEU A 227 -16.80 15.01 -13.35
N GLU A 228 -17.32 15.47 -14.48
CA GLU A 228 -18.00 14.65 -15.49
C GLU A 228 -17.09 13.59 -16.11
N PHE A 229 -15.77 13.73 -15.95
CA PHE A 229 -14.79 12.73 -16.39
C PHE A 229 -14.42 11.69 -15.34
N VAL A 230 -14.89 11.83 -14.10
CA VAL A 230 -14.55 10.89 -13.03
C VAL A 230 -15.26 9.55 -13.22
N PRO A 231 -16.55 9.49 -13.61
CA PRO A 231 -17.24 8.23 -13.84
C PRO A 231 -16.53 7.39 -14.91
N ARG A 232 -16.47 6.08 -14.70
CA ARG A 232 -15.97 5.10 -15.68
C ARG A 232 -17.10 4.44 -16.46
N PHE A 233 -18.26 4.99 -16.39
CA PHE A 233 -19.49 4.51 -17.03
C PHE A 233 -20.22 5.70 -17.66
N GLU A 234 -21.07 5.39 -18.61
CA GLU A 234 -21.98 6.33 -19.25
C GLU A 234 -23.42 6.04 -18.82
N ARG A 235 -24.29 7.02 -19.03
CA ARG A 235 -25.72 6.82 -18.84
C ARG A 235 -26.21 5.70 -19.77
N GLY A 236 -26.93 4.72 -19.20
CA GLY A 236 -27.42 3.55 -19.91
C GLY A 236 -26.53 2.31 -19.80
N ASP A 237 -25.31 2.45 -19.28
CA ASP A 237 -24.47 1.29 -18.98
C ASP A 237 -25.11 0.42 -17.89
N PRO A 238 -24.92 -0.90 -17.94
CA PRO A 238 -25.42 -1.78 -16.89
C PRO A 238 -24.91 -1.39 -15.51
N TYR A 239 -25.84 -1.22 -14.56
CA TYR A 239 -25.47 -0.97 -13.17
C TYR A 239 -24.70 -2.16 -12.57
N THR A 240 -23.67 -1.86 -11.80
CA THR A 240 -22.98 -2.82 -10.91
C THR A 240 -22.47 -2.10 -9.67
N THR A 241 -22.49 -2.79 -8.53
CA THR A 241 -21.91 -2.26 -7.27
C THR A 241 -20.42 -1.95 -7.44
N TYR A 242 -19.69 -2.73 -8.23
CA TYR A 242 -18.29 -2.47 -8.56
C TYR A 242 -18.08 -1.09 -9.19
N LEU A 243 -18.90 -0.69 -10.18
CA LEU A 243 -18.80 0.64 -10.81
C LEU A 243 -19.11 1.74 -9.81
N MET A 244 -20.05 1.52 -8.91
CA MET A 244 -20.39 2.46 -7.83
C MET A 244 -19.25 2.66 -6.84
N ASP A 245 -18.66 1.57 -6.35
CA ASP A 245 -17.53 1.63 -5.43
C ASP A 245 -16.30 2.28 -6.07
N LYS A 246 -16.08 1.97 -7.35
CA LYS A 246 -15.04 2.62 -8.13
C LYS A 246 -15.30 4.11 -8.31
N PHE A 247 -16.52 4.51 -8.61
CA PHE A 247 -16.87 5.92 -8.76
C PHE A 247 -16.65 6.69 -7.45
N ARG A 248 -17.11 6.15 -6.31
CA ARG A 248 -16.87 6.72 -4.99
C ARG A 248 -15.38 6.85 -4.68
N SER A 249 -14.63 5.78 -4.95
CA SER A 249 -13.18 5.74 -4.76
C SER A 249 -12.45 6.73 -5.68
N ASP A 250 -12.86 6.83 -6.95
CA ASP A 250 -12.26 7.73 -7.92
C ASP A 250 -12.55 9.21 -7.57
N LEU A 251 -13.77 9.53 -7.10
CA LEU A 251 -14.09 10.86 -6.58
C LEU A 251 -13.22 11.21 -5.38
N TRP A 252 -13.07 10.29 -4.42
CA TRP A 252 -12.19 10.48 -3.28
C TRP A 252 -10.73 10.68 -3.68
N GLN A 253 -10.24 9.88 -4.64
CA GLN A 253 -8.87 9.96 -5.15
C GLN A 253 -8.57 11.25 -5.94
N THR A 254 -9.57 11.97 -6.41
CA THR A 254 -9.36 13.30 -7.00
C THR A 254 -8.72 14.26 -6.01
N GLY A 255 -8.97 14.07 -4.72
CA GLY A 255 -8.52 14.92 -3.62
C GLY A 255 -9.21 16.28 -3.56
N TYR A 256 -10.25 16.52 -4.37
CA TYR A 256 -11.01 17.77 -4.36
C TYR A 256 -11.89 17.91 -3.11
N PHE A 257 -12.28 16.82 -2.48
CA PHE A 257 -13.29 16.79 -1.44
C PHE A 257 -12.73 16.29 -0.12
N THR A 258 -13.25 16.82 0.97
CA THR A 258 -12.96 16.36 2.34
C THR A 258 -13.85 15.19 2.72
N ASP A 259 -15.07 15.17 2.18
CA ASP A 259 -16.03 14.10 2.34
C ASP A 259 -16.74 13.84 1.02
N VAL A 260 -17.05 12.57 0.75
CA VAL A 260 -17.75 12.11 -0.47
C VAL A 260 -18.80 11.10 -0.06
N ASP A 261 -20.06 11.49 -0.18
CA ASP A 261 -21.21 10.61 -0.09
C ASP A 261 -21.89 10.50 -1.46
N VAL A 262 -22.15 9.28 -1.92
CA VAL A 262 -22.85 9.02 -3.19
C VAL A 262 -24.13 8.29 -2.87
N ALA A 263 -25.23 9.02 -2.83
CA ALA A 263 -26.55 8.46 -2.65
C ALA A 263 -27.06 7.89 -3.98
N GLN A 264 -27.62 6.69 -3.92
CA GLN A 264 -28.25 6.00 -5.04
C GLN A 264 -29.75 6.26 -4.97
N ILE A 265 -30.34 6.68 -6.09
CA ILE A 265 -31.78 6.94 -6.23
C ILE A 265 -32.30 6.00 -7.30
N GLU A 266 -32.99 4.97 -6.87
CA GLU A 266 -33.60 4.02 -7.77
C GLU A 266 -34.82 4.64 -8.46
N VAL A 267 -34.90 4.46 -9.78
CA VAL A 267 -36.03 4.86 -10.63
C VAL A 267 -36.55 3.60 -11.32
N PRO A 268 -37.35 2.77 -10.61
CA PRO A 268 -37.80 1.48 -11.10
C PRO A 268 -38.80 1.57 -12.28
N ASP A 269 -39.57 2.66 -12.34
CA ASP A 269 -40.57 2.89 -13.39
C ASP A 269 -39.96 3.46 -14.69
N GLY A 270 -38.62 3.58 -14.76
CA GLY A 270 -37.91 3.96 -15.97
C GLY A 270 -37.91 2.84 -17.02
N GLU A 271 -37.85 3.20 -18.31
CA GLU A 271 -37.64 2.25 -19.40
C GLU A 271 -36.31 2.52 -20.12
N PRO A 272 -35.22 1.82 -19.78
CA PRO A 272 -35.08 0.80 -18.72
C PRO A 272 -35.04 1.41 -17.31
N PRO A 273 -35.28 0.63 -16.25
CA PRO A 273 -35.12 1.07 -14.87
C PRO A 273 -33.67 1.49 -14.63
N ARG A 274 -33.46 2.56 -13.86
CA ARG A 274 -32.14 3.15 -13.69
C ARG A 274 -31.86 3.56 -12.24
N VAL A 275 -30.57 3.75 -11.96
CA VAL A 275 -30.09 4.32 -10.71
C VAL A 275 -29.49 5.68 -11.01
N ASP A 276 -30.17 6.74 -10.57
CA ASP A 276 -29.61 8.09 -10.60
C ASP A 276 -28.72 8.30 -9.36
N LEU A 277 -27.64 9.06 -9.51
CA LEU A 277 -26.67 9.26 -8.46
C LEU A 277 -26.69 10.70 -7.98
N LYS A 278 -26.73 10.88 -6.67
CA LYS A 278 -26.61 12.20 -6.06
C LYS A 278 -25.34 12.25 -5.23
N VAL A 279 -24.37 13.02 -5.73
CA VAL A 279 -23.09 13.24 -5.05
C VAL A 279 -23.24 14.39 -4.07
N ARG A 280 -22.96 14.11 -2.80
CA ARG A 280 -22.84 15.12 -1.75
C ARG A 280 -21.38 15.24 -1.39
N THR A 281 -20.84 16.43 -1.51
CA THR A 281 -19.44 16.68 -1.24
C THR A 281 -19.29 17.86 -0.30
N SER A 282 -18.28 17.78 0.54
CA SER A 282 -17.81 18.92 1.31
C SER A 282 -16.58 19.48 0.60
N THR A 283 -16.72 20.69 0.02
CA THR A 283 -15.65 21.36 -0.72
C THR A 283 -15.05 22.46 0.12
N GLU A 284 -13.87 22.19 0.66
CA GLU A 284 -13.01 23.25 1.17
C GLU A 284 -11.65 23.15 0.44
N TYR A 285 -11.02 24.31 0.18
CA TYR A 285 -9.64 24.36 -0.29
C TYR A 285 -8.75 23.63 0.72
N ARG A 286 -8.28 22.45 0.35
CA ARG A 286 -7.63 21.56 1.30
C ARG A 286 -6.13 21.76 1.31
N ASN A 287 -5.60 22.17 2.44
CA ASN A 287 -4.19 22.11 2.73
C ASN A 287 -3.89 20.76 3.40
N ARG A 288 -2.88 20.04 2.89
CA ARG A 288 -2.34 18.83 3.51
C ARG A 288 -0.88 19.08 3.87
N TYR A 289 -0.53 18.82 5.10
CA TYR A 289 0.84 18.85 5.59
C TYR A 289 1.25 17.41 5.92
N THR A 290 2.41 17.00 5.45
CA THR A 290 2.98 15.69 5.78
C THR A 290 4.44 15.87 6.13
N GLY A 291 4.91 15.16 7.15
CA GLY A 291 6.30 15.08 7.54
C GLY A 291 6.78 13.64 7.51
N ALA A 292 8.04 13.41 7.20
CA ALA A 292 8.69 12.13 7.28
C ALA A 292 10.07 12.28 7.96
N LEU A 293 10.39 11.30 8.79
CA LEU A 293 11.68 11.10 9.40
C LEU A 293 12.16 9.72 8.98
N GLY A 294 13.36 9.66 8.44
CA GLY A 294 14.02 8.42 8.05
C GLY A 294 15.42 8.35 8.62
N PHE A 295 15.96 7.16 8.70
CA PHE A 295 17.34 6.88 9.02
C PHE A 295 17.84 5.66 8.25
N GLY A 296 19.02 5.74 7.71
CA GLY A 296 19.72 4.62 7.11
C GLY A 296 21.19 4.66 7.49
N THR A 297 21.82 3.51 7.66
CA THR A 297 23.28 3.44 7.90
C THR A 297 24.11 4.04 6.78
N ASP A 298 23.56 4.01 5.58
CA ASP A 298 24.23 4.51 4.37
C ASP A 298 23.95 5.99 4.11
N THR A 299 22.76 6.46 4.48
CA THR A 299 22.26 7.80 4.11
C THR A 299 22.03 8.73 5.30
N GLY A 300 22.42 8.28 6.52
CA GLY A 300 22.21 9.06 7.73
C GLY A 300 20.76 9.41 8.04
N VAL A 301 20.57 10.52 8.73
CA VAL A 301 19.25 11.06 9.07
C VAL A 301 18.66 11.77 7.86
N ARG A 302 17.36 11.56 7.63
CA ARG A 302 16.58 12.21 6.57
C ARG A 302 15.35 12.88 7.16
N LEU A 303 15.13 14.12 6.78
CA LEU A 303 13.97 14.90 7.18
C LEU A 303 13.24 15.40 5.94
N GLN A 304 11.91 15.28 5.92
CA GLN A 304 11.09 15.78 4.84
C GLN A 304 9.84 16.44 5.39
N ALA A 305 9.47 17.57 4.81
CA ALA A 305 8.18 18.23 5.03
C ALA A 305 7.55 18.58 3.69
N ASN A 306 6.27 18.26 3.54
CA ASN A 306 5.54 18.56 2.33
C ASN A 306 4.25 19.32 2.67
N TRP A 307 3.92 20.28 1.83
CA TRP A 307 2.64 20.94 1.80
C TRP A 307 2.01 20.75 0.44
N SER A 308 0.75 20.39 0.41
CA SER A 308 -0.04 20.34 -0.81
C SER A 308 -1.36 21.04 -0.65
N ARG A 309 -1.80 21.71 -1.70
CA ARG A 309 -3.11 22.36 -1.77
C ARG A 309 -3.83 21.92 -3.04
N HIS A 310 -5.07 21.46 -2.83
CA HIS A 310 -5.91 20.94 -3.89
C HIS A 310 -7.41 21.09 -3.54
N PRO A 311 -8.23 21.72 -4.39
CA PRO A 311 -7.82 22.52 -5.55
C PRO A 311 -7.22 23.87 -5.11
N ILE A 312 -6.42 24.51 -5.99
CA ILE A 312 -5.99 25.90 -5.79
C ILE A 312 -7.04 26.86 -6.33
N SER A 313 -7.63 26.49 -7.46
CA SER A 313 -8.64 27.27 -8.17
C SER A 313 -9.80 26.41 -8.64
N ALA A 314 -10.87 27.06 -9.12
CA ALA A 314 -12.01 26.35 -9.74
C ALA A 314 -11.63 25.48 -10.97
N ASN A 315 -10.43 25.61 -11.52
CA ASN A 315 -9.94 24.73 -12.59
C ASN A 315 -9.46 23.36 -12.08
N GLY A 316 -9.49 23.10 -10.76
CA GLY A 316 -9.00 21.84 -10.19
C GLY A 316 -7.47 21.72 -10.17
N ASP A 317 -6.75 22.83 -10.20
CA ASP A 317 -5.30 22.85 -10.16
C ASP A 317 -4.78 22.36 -8.79
N ARG A 318 -3.60 21.73 -8.80
CA ARG A 318 -2.92 21.28 -7.58
C ARG A 318 -1.50 21.84 -7.53
N ILE A 319 -1.05 22.20 -6.34
CA ILE A 319 0.33 22.50 -6.03
C ILE A 319 0.80 21.60 -4.89
N ASP A 320 1.99 21.06 -5.04
CA ASP A 320 2.73 20.32 -4.03
C ASP A 320 4.07 21.00 -3.84
N LEU A 321 4.40 21.37 -2.60
CA LEU A 321 5.71 21.89 -2.21
C LEU A 321 6.33 20.94 -1.20
N GLY A 322 7.60 20.61 -1.40
CA GLY A 322 8.37 19.74 -0.52
C GLY A 322 9.73 20.36 -0.21
N ILE A 323 10.19 20.16 1.00
CA ILE A 323 11.55 20.40 1.41
C ILE A 323 12.10 19.13 2.05
N GLY A 324 13.35 18.82 1.77
CA GLY A 324 14.06 17.67 2.29
C GLY A 324 15.47 18.02 2.70
N TRP A 325 15.99 17.31 3.67
CA TRP A 325 17.38 17.36 4.10
C TRP A 325 17.86 15.96 4.46
N GLN A 326 19.09 15.63 4.09
CA GLN A 326 19.71 14.34 4.47
C GLN A 326 21.21 14.49 4.73
N GLU A 327 21.71 13.63 5.59
CA GLU A 327 23.14 13.31 5.72
C GLU A 327 23.54 12.25 4.65
N PRO A 328 24.85 12.01 4.41
CA PRO A 328 26.03 12.67 5.01
C PRO A 328 26.43 13.96 4.30
N ASP A 329 25.92 14.22 3.09
CA ASP A 329 26.38 15.30 2.21
C ASP A 329 25.65 16.62 2.47
N ASP A 330 25.00 16.78 3.65
CA ASP A 330 24.18 17.95 3.96
C ASP A 330 23.30 18.38 2.78
N GLU A 331 22.74 17.37 2.05
CA GLU A 331 21.90 17.62 0.90
C GLU A 331 20.59 18.28 1.33
N PHE A 332 20.31 19.44 0.78
CA PHE A 332 19.05 20.14 0.95
C PHE A 332 18.32 20.25 -0.37
N ALA A 333 17.09 19.78 -0.43
CA ALA A 333 16.27 19.80 -1.64
C ALA A 333 14.96 20.56 -1.44
N ILE A 334 14.60 21.37 -2.44
CA ILE A 334 13.29 22.01 -2.57
C ILE A 334 12.64 21.48 -3.82
N ARG A 335 11.40 20.99 -3.69
CA ARG A 335 10.59 20.55 -4.83
C ARG A 335 9.29 21.32 -4.90
N ALA A 336 8.90 21.73 -6.10
CA ALA A 336 7.58 22.26 -6.38
C ALA A 336 6.99 21.55 -7.59
N THR A 337 5.76 21.04 -7.46
CA THR A 337 5.01 20.42 -8.55
C THR A 337 3.68 21.13 -8.70
N TYR A 338 3.41 21.62 -9.90
CA TYR A 338 2.11 22.16 -10.27
C TYR A 338 1.45 21.26 -11.31
N ARG A 339 0.17 20.95 -11.09
CA ARG A 339 -0.63 20.14 -12.02
C ARG A 339 -1.94 20.85 -12.33
N ARG A 340 -2.27 20.93 -13.61
CA ARG A 340 -3.52 21.49 -14.10
C ARG A 340 -4.26 20.47 -14.96
N PRO A 341 -5.51 20.09 -14.62
CA PRO A 341 -6.32 19.23 -15.47
C PRO A 341 -6.47 19.80 -16.88
N ARG A 342 -6.41 18.96 -17.87
CA ARG A 342 -6.81 19.32 -19.23
C ARG A 342 -8.31 19.09 -19.35
N SER A 343 -9.03 20.15 -19.74
CA SER A 343 -10.47 20.08 -19.97
C SER A 343 -10.82 18.99 -21.00
N GLU A 344 -11.97 18.35 -20.81
CA GLU A 344 -12.58 17.37 -21.73
C GLU A 344 -11.86 16.02 -21.87
N ARG A 345 -10.84 15.73 -21.07
CA ARG A 345 -10.17 14.43 -21.10
C ARG A 345 -9.83 13.95 -19.71
N ASN A 346 -10.36 12.81 -19.38
CA ASN A 346 -10.13 12.16 -18.10
C ASN A 346 -8.64 11.88 -17.87
N ARG A 347 -8.13 12.31 -16.69
CA ARG A 347 -6.79 11.97 -16.19
C ARG A 347 -5.62 12.43 -17.05
N GLU A 348 -5.79 13.54 -17.76
CA GLU A 348 -4.70 14.25 -18.42
C GLU A 348 -4.44 15.58 -17.71
N TYR A 349 -3.15 15.88 -17.49
CA TYR A 349 -2.72 17.06 -16.75
C TYR A 349 -1.56 17.75 -17.47
N TRP A 350 -1.54 19.06 -17.51
CA TRP A 350 -0.30 19.79 -17.70
C TRP A 350 0.47 19.77 -16.37
N THR A 351 1.76 19.51 -16.42
CA THR A 351 2.65 19.48 -15.26
C THR A 351 3.79 20.46 -15.41
N ALA A 352 4.15 21.09 -14.29
CA ALA A 352 5.38 21.85 -14.16
C ALA A 352 6.03 21.40 -12.86
N ASP A 353 7.20 20.80 -12.96
CA ASP A 353 7.97 20.28 -11.84
C ASP A 353 9.28 21.02 -11.76
N THR A 354 9.67 21.48 -10.58
CA THR A 354 11.00 22.05 -10.33
C THR A 354 11.61 21.41 -9.09
N VAL A 355 12.90 21.14 -9.17
CA VAL A 355 13.71 20.65 -8.06
C VAL A 355 14.96 21.54 -7.98
N LEU A 356 15.29 21.97 -6.78
CA LEU A 356 16.53 22.65 -6.46
C LEU A 356 17.23 21.79 -5.42
N THR A 357 18.46 21.40 -5.68
CA THR A 357 19.31 20.68 -4.72
C THR A 357 20.56 21.48 -4.41
N PHE A 358 20.95 21.46 -3.17
CA PHE A 358 22.15 22.06 -2.62
C PHE A 358 22.83 21.00 -1.80
N GLU A 359 24.04 20.66 -2.16
CA GLU A 359 24.78 19.56 -1.56
C GLU A 359 26.21 19.97 -1.28
N ASN A 360 26.70 19.68 -0.07
CA ASN A 360 28.11 19.76 0.27
C ASN A 360 28.66 18.33 0.14
N THR A 361 29.59 18.13 -0.76
CA THR A 361 30.14 16.80 -1.03
C THR A 361 31.63 16.85 -1.29
N ASP A 362 32.27 15.70 -1.14
CA ASP A 362 33.67 15.50 -1.37
C ASP A 362 33.88 14.80 -2.72
N LEU A 363 34.94 15.18 -3.42
CA LEU A 363 35.42 14.39 -4.54
C LEU A 363 36.39 13.33 -4.02
N GLU A 364 35.99 12.08 -4.15
CA GLU A 364 36.73 10.94 -3.64
C GLU A 364 37.09 9.97 -4.76
N PHE A 365 38.18 9.26 -4.61
CA PHE A 365 38.57 8.16 -5.49
C PHE A 365 39.13 6.99 -4.69
N LYS A 366 39.09 5.79 -5.25
CA LYS A 366 39.69 4.58 -4.68
C LYS A 366 41.09 4.40 -5.24
N LEU A 367 42.09 4.15 -4.37
CA LEU A 367 43.40 3.73 -4.80
C LEU A 367 43.42 2.32 -5.37
N ASN A 368 42.50 1.50 -4.91
CA ASN A 368 42.29 0.13 -5.38
C ASN A 368 40.78 -0.12 -5.56
N PRO A 369 40.28 -0.42 -6.77
CA PRO A 369 38.86 -0.68 -7.03
C PRO A 369 38.25 -1.84 -6.22
N ASP A 370 39.11 -2.77 -5.76
CA ASP A 370 38.69 -3.95 -4.98
C ASP A 370 38.77 -3.72 -3.46
N ASP A 371 38.89 -2.46 -3.02
CA ASP A 371 38.96 -2.06 -1.61
C ASP A 371 37.85 -1.06 -1.26
N GLU A 372 37.58 -0.90 0.06
CA GLU A 372 36.60 0.07 0.55
C GLU A 372 37.19 1.46 0.81
N ASP A 373 38.52 1.62 0.81
CA ASP A 373 39.20 2.84 1.19
C ASP A 373 39.15 3.92 0.09
N PHE A 374 38.66 5.09 0.46
CA PHE A 374 38.60 6.29 -0.39
C PHE A 374 39.62 7.31 0.03
N VAL A 375 40.10 8.08 -0.93
CA VAL A 375 40.94 9.26 -0.70
C VAL A 375 40.18 10.49 -1.19
N THR A 376 39.89 11.39 -0.26
CA THR A 376 39.27 12.68 -0.60
C THR A 376 40.36 13.62 -1.17
N PHE A 377 40.15 14.14 -2.36
CA PHE A 377 41.08 15.05 -3.00
C PHE A 377 40.56 16.49 -3.11
N ALA A 378 39.24 16.72 -3.07
CA ALA A 378 38.66 18.06 -3.05
C ALA A 378 37.36 18.07 -2.25
N ASN A 379 37.07 19.17 -1.57
CA ASN A 379 35.79 19.42 -0.91
C ASN A 379 35.06 20.55 -1.64
N GLY A 380 33.73 20.48 -1.68
CA GLY A 380 32.99 21.54 -2.33
C GLY A 380 31.49 21.36 -2.26
N ASN A 381 30.82 21.99 -3.21
CA ASN A 381 29.37 21.90 -3.32
C ASN A 381 28.93 21.72 -4.77
N ILE A 382 27.76 21.07 -4.90
CA ILE A 382 27.03 20.93 -6.15
C ILE A 382 25.66 21.55 -5.93
N ASN A 383 25.28 22.49 -6.80
CA ASN A 383 23.97 23.11 -6.82
C ASN A 383 23.25 22.76 -8.12
N GLU A 384 22.12 22.08 -8.05
CA GLU A 384 21.37 21.72 -9.24
C GLU A 384 19.99 22.39 -9.27
N ARG A 385 19.59 22.76 -10.46
CA ARG A 385 18.30 23.37 -10.77
C ARG A 385 17.66 22.58 -11.90
N HIS A 386 16.52 21.99 -11.63
CA HIS A 386 15.78 21.22 -12.60
C HIS A 386 14.38 21.81 -12.78
N LEU A 387 14.00 22.09 -14.01
CA LEU A 387 12.66 22.51 -14.41
C LEU A 387 12.14 21.59 -15.50
N ARG A 388 11.02 20.95 -15.29
CA ARG A 388 10.37 20.07 -16.27
C ARG A 388 8.95 20.52 -16.54
N LEU A 389 8.60 20.67 -17.80
CA LEU A 389 7.24 20.94 -18.28
C LEU A 389 6.76 19.72 -19.07
N GLY A 390 5.61 19.19 -18.71
CA GLY A 390 5.13 17.95 -19.31
C GLY A 390 3.62 17.86 -19.43
N ARG A 391 3.19 16.76 -20.04
CA ARG A 391 1.80 16.35 -20.13
C ARG A 391 1.63 14.95 -19.56
N LEU A 392 1.17 14.88 -18.33
CA LEU A 392 0.88 13.60 -17.67
C LEU A 392 -0.46 13.05 -18.17
N LYS A 393 -0.45 11.81 -18.65
CA LYS A 393 -1.65 11.03 -18.94
C LYS A 393 -1.65 9.76 -18.09
N ILE A 394 -2.76 9.53 -17.39
CA ILE A 394 -2.94 8.35 -16.55
C ILE A 394 -4.00 7.45 -17.18
N ARG A 395 -3.64 6.21 -17.47
CA ARG A 395 -4.57 5.18 -17.99
C ARG A 395 -4.71 4.08 -16.95
N ASN A 396 -5.93 3.61 -16.73
CA ASN A 396 -6.18 2.43 -15.95
C ASN A 396 -6.28 1.22 -16.87
N LEU A 397 -5.58 0.15 -16.50
CA LEU A 397 -5.55 -1.12 -17.21
C LEU A 397 -6.14 -2.22 -16.31
N GLY A 398 -6.63 -3.33 -16.89
CA GLY A 398 -7.02 -4.52 -16.16
C GLY A 398 -8.09 -4.28 -15.08
N GLY A 399 -9.17 -3.56 -15.40
CA GLY A 399 -10.25 -3.27 -14.44
C GLY A 399 -9.91 -2.19 -13.40
N GLY A 400 -8.80 -1.47 -13.58
CA GLY A 400 -8.43 -0.31 -12.77
C GLY A 400 -7.44 -0.56 -11.64
N GLU A 401 -6.96 -1.77 -11.48
CA GLU A 401 -5.92 -2.10 -10.48
C GLU A 401 -4.53 -1.64 -10.91
N THR A 402 -4.29 -1.55 -12.21
CA THR A 402 -3.01 -1.15 -12.80
C THR A 402 -3.12 0.24 -13.39
N GLN A 403 -2.16 1.10 -13.10
CA GLN A 403 -2.06 2.45 -13.65
C GLN A 403 -0.84 2.58 -14.55
N LEU A 404 -1.05 3.07 -15.76
CA LEU A 404 -0.01 3.47 -16.68
C LEU A 404 0.08 5.00 -16.71
N PHE A 405 1.24 5.53 -16.45
CA PHE A 405 1.59 6.94 -16.52
C PHE A 405 2.42 7.18 -17.79
N GLU A 406 2.06 8.17 -18.56
CA GLU A 406 2.75 8.58 -19.78
C GLU A 406 3.00 10.08 -19.71
N THR A 407 4.27 10.50 -19.76
CA THR A 407 4.64 11.90 -19.59
C THR A 407 5.68 12.32 -20.62
N PRO A 408 5.28 12.77 -21.83
CA PRO A 408 6.18 13.53 -22.68
C PRO A 408 6.51 14.87 -21.98
N PHE A 409 7.78 15.28 -22.07
CA PHE A 409 8.27 16.47 -21.38
C PHE A 409 9.36 17.20 -22.16
N VAL A 410 9.55 18.46 -21.78
CA VAL A 410 10.75 19.27 -22.04
C VAL A 410 11.30 19.65 -20.67
N GLN A 411 12.62 19.57 -20.52
CA GLN A 411 13.26 19.94 -19.25
C GLN A 411 14.50 20.78 -19.47
N TYR A 412 14.77 21.63 -18.49
CA TYR A 412 16.00 22.38 -18.33
C TYR A 412 16.69 21.92 -17.05
N ILE A 413 17.98 21.67 -17.12
CA ILE A 413 18.83 21.28 -15.99
C ILE A 413 20.04 22.18 -16.01
N SER A 414 20.43 22.66 -14.83
CA SER A 414 21.66 23.40 -14.61
C SER A 414 22.36 22.80 -13.40
N SER A 415 23.61 22.38 -13.56
CA SER A 415 24.46 21.83 -12.50
C SER A 415 25.67 22.72 -12.33
N GLU A 416 25.80 23.37 -11.18
CA GLU A 416 26.90 24.24 -10.81
C GLU A 416 27.79 23.55 -9.79
N ARG A 417 29.08 23.51 -10.02
CA ARG A 417 30.10 22.88 -9.15
C ARG A 417 31.13 23.86 -8.69
N GLN A 418 31.51 23.77 -7.42
CA GLN A 418 32.59 24.59 -6.82
C GLN A 418 33.34 23.72 -5.81
N PHE A 419 34.47 23.16 -6.24
CA PHE A 419 35.34 22.36 -5.40
C PHE A 419 36.69 23.07 -5.16
N GLU A 420 37.24 22.87 -3.97
CA GLU A 420 38.55 23.33 -3.60
C GLU A 420 39.46 22.12 -3.34
N PRO A 421 40.56 21.96 -4.09
CA PRO A 421 41.45 20.82 -3.92
C PRO A 421 42.14 20.85 -2.57
N ILE A 422 42.06 19.74 -1.82
CA ILE A 422 42.82 19.50 -0.58
C ILE A 422 44.23 19.00 -0.93
N LEU A 423 44.29 18.11 -1.91
CA LEU A 423 45.52 17.59 -2.48
C LEU A 423 45.78 18.35 -3.78
N GLN A 424 47.03 18.73 -4.01
CA GLN A 424 47.47 19.31 -5.29
C GLN A 424 48.10 18.16 -6.11
N PRO A 425 47.32 17.38 -6.84
CA PRO A 425 47.86 16.31 -7.63
C PRO A 425 48.68 16.89 -8.78
N THR A 426 49.78 16.24 -9.10
CA THR A 426 50.50 16.55 -10.32
C THR A 426 49.74 15.91 -11.50
N LEU A 427 49.11 16.73 -12.32
CA LEU A 427 48.45 16.25 -13.55
C LEU A 427 49.54 15.83 -14.54
N LEU A 428 49.43 14.60 -15.07
CA LEU A 428 50.36 14.08 -16.06
C LEU A 428 49.88 14.37 -17.50
N ASN A 429 48.60 14.61 -17.69
CA ASN A 429 48.04 15.15 -18.92
C ASN A 429 47.52 16.57 -18.64
N GLU A 430 47.96 17.57 -19.38
CA GLU A 430 47.42 18.94 -19.33
C GLU A 430 46.02 18.96 -19.96
N GLY A 431 45.06 18.33 -19.28
CA GLY A 431 43.66 18.34 -19.74
C GLY A 431 42.92 19.59 -19.26
N GLU A 432 42.37 20.37 -20.14
CA GLU A 432 41.46 21.50 -19.81
C GLU A 432 40.28 21.02 -18.92
N GLY A 433 40.03 19.72 -18.86
CA GLY A 433 38.92 19.11 -18.13
C GLY A 433 39.07 19.10 -16.61
N PHE A 434 40.28 19.19 -16.04
CA PHE A 434 40.47 19.14 -14.59
C PHE A 434 39.94 20.39 -13.88
N ASP A 435 40.16 21.57 -14.45
CA ASP A 435 39.55 22.79 -13.93
C ASP A 435 38.03 22.75 -14.04
N GLN A 436 37.49 22.13 -15.08
CA GLN A 436 36.05 21.92 -15.25
C GLN A 436 35.48 20.88 -14.29
N LEU A 437 36.28 19.90 -13.83
CA LEU A 437 35.91 18.99 -12.75
C LEU A 437 35.66 19.75 -11.45
N LEU A 438 36.58 20.67 -11.12
CA LEU A 438 36.54 21.41 -9.86
C LEU A 438 35.52 22.56 -9.90
N ARG A 439 35.38 23.25 -11.02
CA ARG A 439 34.52 24.44 -11.15
C ARG A 439 33.90 24.50 -12.52
N GLY A 440 32.58 24.69 -12.54
CA GLY A 440 31.85 24.79 -13.81
C GLY A 440 30.37 24.86 -13.64
N ILE A 441 29.71 25.23 -14.73
CA ILE A 441 28.24 25.18 -14.85
C ILE A 441 27.95 24.40 -16.11
N ASP A 442 27.17 23.35 -16.00
CA ASP A 442 26.68 22.58 -17.15
C ASP A 442 25.17 22.81 -17.29
N ASN A 443 24.74 23.27 -18.47
CA ASN A 443 23.35 23.53 -18.79
C ASN A 443 22.86 22.57 -19.86
N ALA A 444 21.69 21.97 -19.65
CA ALA A 444 21.08 21.08 -20.63
C ALA A 444 19.60 21.39 -20.82
N ILE A 445 19.18 21.46 -22.07
CA ILE A 445 17.76 21.44 -22.46
C ILE A 445 17.51 20.13 -23.19
N SER A 446 16.57 19.35 -22.70
CA SER A 446 16.27 18.04 -23.28
C SER A 446 14.77 17.83 -23.49
N ILE A 447 14.46 16.98 -24.45
CA ILE A 447 13.12 16.51 -24.74
C ILE A 447 13.06 15.00 -24.51
N GLY A 448 11.94 14.53 -23.99
CA GLY A 448 11.81 13.10 -23.71
C GLY A 448 10.42 12.66 -23.36
N ILE A 449 10.34 11.39 -23.01
CA ILE A 449 9.13 10.76 -22.53
C ILE A 449 9.46 9.82 -21.38
N GLU A 450 8.62 9.85 -20.36
CA GLU A 450 8.67 8.95 -19.21
C GLU A 450 7.41 8.10 -19.16
N TYR A 451 7.58 6.82 -18.86
CA TYR A 451 6.52 5.86 -18.60
C TYR A 451 6.65 5.34 -17.17
N GLY A 452 5.53 5.24 -16.48
CA GLY A 452 5.40 4.55 -15.20
C GLY A 452 4.28 3.53 -15.27
N PHE A 453 4.51 2.36 -14.72
CA PHE A 453 3.52 1.30 -14.65
C PHE A 453 3.45 0.81 -13.20
N VAL A 454 2.27 0.93 -12.57
CA VAL A 454 2.13 0.68 -11.13
C VAL A 454 0.89 -0.15 -10.86
N ARG A 455 1.11 -1.27 -10.15
CA ARG A 455 0.07 -2.07 -9.54
C ARG A 455 0.54 -2.50 -8.16
N VAL A 456 -0.06 -1.97 -7.11
CA VAL A 456 0.28 -2.30 -5.71
C VAL A 456 -0.98 -2.63 -4.95
N LEU A 457 -1.01 -3.81 -4.35
CA LEU A 457 -2.12 -4.35 -3.55
C LEU A 457 -1.59 -4.74 -2.17
N GLY A 458 -2.47 -4.74 -1.17
CA GLY A 458 -2.13 -5.13 0.19
C GLY A 458 -1.42 -4.04 1.00
N ARG A 459 -1.01 -4.38 2.21
CA ARG A 459 -0.28 -3.51 3.15
C ARG A 459 0.72 -4.31 3.96
N GLY A 460 1.81 -3.67 4.38
CA GLY A 460 2.84 -4.32 5.20
C GLY A 460 3.46 -5.52 4.51
N PHE A 461 3.54 -6.66 5.20
CA PHE A 461 4.04 -7.91 4.60
C PHE A 461 3.22 -8.34 3.38
N ASP A 462 1.90 -8.14 3.40
CA ASP A 462 0.99 -8.58 2.34
C ASP A 462 1.01 -7.67 1.09
N THR A 463 1.91 -6.68 1.04
CA THR A 463 2.11 -5.85 -0.14
C THR A 463 2.66 -6.70 -1.28
N GLN A 464 1.95 -6.70 -2.41
CA GLN A 464 2.32 -7.36 -3.65
C GLN A 464 1.99 -6.51 -4.87
N GLY A 465 2.62 -6.81 -5.98
CA GLY A 465 2.44 -6.10 -7.24
C GLY A 465 3.77 -5.70 -7.86
N HIS A 466 3.72 -4.69 -8.71
CA HIS A 466 4.89 -4.25 -9.45
C HIS A 466 4.84 -2.75 -9.72
N ARG A 467 6.02 -2.17 -9.84
CA ARG A 467 6.26 -0.80 -10.25
C ARG A 467 7.40 -0.80 -11.25
N GLU A 468 7.12 -0.38 -12.46
CA GLU A 468 8.11 -0.17 -13.50
C GLU A 468 8.21 1.32 -13.83
N ARG A 469 9.39 1.77 -14.16
CA ARG A 469 9.67 3.11 -14.64
C ARG A 469 10.64 3.02 -15.82
N ALA A 470 10.34 3.76 -16.86
CA ALA A 470 11.20 3.87 -18.03
C ALA A 470 11.19 5.30 -18.55
N TRP A 471 12.33 5.79 -18.99
CA TRP A 471 12.40 7.05 -19.73
C TRP A 471 13.44 6.99 -20.83
N ILE A 472 13.21 7.84 -21.81
CA ILE A 472 14.20 8.20 -22.80
C ILE A 472 14.14 9.71 -23.01
N PHE A 473 15.29 10.36 -23.02
CA PHE A 473 15.38 11.78 -23.35
C PHE A 473 16.72 12.10 -24.00
N HIS A 474 16.74 13.18 -24.75
CA HIS A 474 17.86 13.62 -25.54
C HIS A 474 18.08 15.13 -25.35
N SER A 475 19.33 15.51 -25.19
CA SER A 475 19.82 16.86 -25.12
C SER A 475 20.74 17.14 -26.33
N ASN A 476 20.65 18.32 -26.90
CA ASN A 476 21.46 18.68 -28.06
C ASN A 476 21.75 20.19 -28.08
N GLU A 477 22.90 20.59 -28.65
CA GLU A 477 23.27 21.98 -28.82
C GLU A 477 22.23 22.80 -29.59
N ALA A 478 21.54 22.19 -30.57
CA ALA A 478 20.46 22.84 -31.29
C ALA A 478 19.28 23.28 -30.40
N PHE A 479 19.15 22.72 -29.22
CA PHE A 479 18.15 23.12 -28.19
C PHE A 479 18.68 24.23 -27.28
N GLY A 480 19.95 24.63 -27.42
CA GLY A 480 20.64 25.58 -26.55
C GLY A 480 21.34 24.93 -25.36
N SER A 481 21.64 23.63 -25.43
CA SER A 481 22.38 22.88 -24.40
C SER A 481 23.88 23.08 -24.59
N GLU A 482 24.61 23.08 -23.49
CA GLU A 482 26.08 23.04 -23.46
C GLU A 482 26.62 21.62 -23.50
N ILE A 483 25.78 20.65 -23.14
CA ILE A 483 26.11 19.23 -23.16
C ILE A 483 25.12 18.46 -24.04
N GLU A 484 25.66 17.53 -24.83
CA GLU A 484 24.88 16.64 -25.68
C GLU A 484 24.87 15.23 -25.11
N PHE A 485 23.68 14.65 -24.98
CA PHE A 485 23.54 13.29 -24.49
C PHE A 485 22.20 12.67 -24.87
N THR A 486 22.17 11.35 -24.85
CA THR A 486 20.93 10.55 -24.89
C THR A 486 20.91 9.59 -23.73
N GLN A 487 19.86 9.61 -22.91
CA GLN A 487 19.71 8.66 -21.81
C GLN A 487 18.48 7.78 -21.97
N LEU A 488 18.69 6.49 -21.78
CA LEU A 488 17.66 5.45 -21.63
C LEU A 488 17.76 4.84 -20.25
N TYR A 489 16.61 4.68 -19.58
CA TYR A 489 16.53 4.08 -18.26
C TYR A 489 15.33 3.16 -18.13
N LEU A 490 15.51 2.08 -17.41
CA LEU A 490 14.48 1.13 -17.06
C LEU A 490 14.69 0.62 -15.63
N SER A 491 13.64 0.64 -14.83
CA SER A 491 13.65 -0.03 -13.51
C SER A 491 12.38 -0.82 -13.28
N THR A 492 12.50 -1.88 -12.51
CA THR A 492 11.39 -2.70 -12.05
C THR A 492 11.55 -3.08 -10.58
N HIS A 493 10.44 -3.05 -9.86
CA HIS A 493 10.32 -3.55 -8.50
C HIS A 493 9.05 -4.39 -8.44
N SER A 494 9.19 -5.70 -8.31
CA SER A 494 8.08 -6.63 -8.29
C SER A 494 8.09 -7.44 -6.99
N SER A 495 6.93 -7.53 -6.32
CA SER A 495 6.73 -8.36 -5.13
C SER A 495 5.57 -9.32 -5.34
N TYR A 496 5.78 -10.57 -4.99
CA TYR A 496 4.83 -11.64 -5.18
C TYR A 496 4.68 -12.47 -3.90
N LEU A 497 3.44 -12.71 -3.48
CA LEU A 497 3.11 -13.56 -2.33
C LEU A 497 2.79 -14.99 -2.77
N ARG A 498 3.30 -15.95 -2.04
CA ARG A 498 2.94 -17.37 -2.19
C ARG A 498 2.40 -17.91 -0.86
N GLY A 499 1.09 -18.03 -0.79
CA GLY A 499 0.41 -18.26 0.47
C GLY A 499 0.61 -17.09 1.44
N ASP A 500 0.40 -17.33 2.73
CA ASP A 500 0.42 -16.28 3.77
C ASP A 500 1.81 -16.08 4.41
N ARG A 501 2.82 -16.86 3.97
CA ARG A 501 4.12 -16.94 4.66
C ARG A 501 5.31 -16.53 3.82
N TRP A 502 5.24 -16.60 2.48
CA TRP A 502 6.37 -16.37 1.60
C TRP A 502 6.13 -15.19 0.69
N LYS A 503 7.11 -14.30 0.64
CA LYS A 503 7.13 -13.16 -0.26
C LYS A 503 8.42 -13.18 -1.06
N PHE A 504 8.31 -13.00 -2.36
CA PHE A 504 9.43 -12.92 -3.29
C PHE A 504 9.49 -11.50 -3.83
N THR A 505 10.65 -10.87 -3.77
CA THR A 505 10.86 -9.52 -4.30
C THR A 505 12.00 -9.55 -5.32
N LEU A 506 11.74 -8.96 -6.48
CA LEU A 506 12.71 -8.73 -7.54
C LEU A 506 12.84 -7.24 -7.76
N ARG A 507 14.07 -6.76 -7.83
CA ARG A 507 14.40 -5.40 -8.26
C ARG A 507 15.42 -5.50 -9.38
N ALA A 508 15.28 -4.67 -10.40
CA ALA A 508 16.30 -4.54 -11.43
C ALA A 508 16.29 -3.11 -11.96
N GLU A 509 17.45 -2.65 -12.33
CA GLU A 509 17.70 -1.34 -12.88
C GLU A 509 18.72 -1.45 -14.01
N ALA A 510 18.46 -0.76 -15.10
CA ALA A 510 19.36 -0.63 -16.24
C ALA A 510 19.30 0.79 -16.77
N GLY A 511 20.46 1.41 -16.87
CA GLY A 511 20.62 2.75 -17.42
C GLY A 511 21.72 2.78 -18.47
N TYR A 512 21.46 3.49 -19.54
CA TYR A 512 22.40 3.75 -20.62
C TYR A 512 22.38 5.23 -20.93
N THR A 513 23.54 5.87 -20.90
CA THR A 513 23.72 7.25 -21.34
C THR A 513 24.83 7.30 -22.36
N ASP A 514 24.54 7.89 -23.50
CA ASP A 514 25.53 8.30 -24.49
C ASP A 514 25.84 9.78 -24.24
N ALA A 515 26.93 10.02 -23.50
CA ALA A 515 27.43 11.35 -23.13
C ALA A 515 28.94 11.35 -23.12
N GLU A 516 29.54 12.53 -23.32
CA GLU A 516 30.99 12.68 -23.21
C GLU A 516 31.49 12.33 -21.80
N VAL A 517 32.68 11.74 -21.77
CA VAL A 517 33.42 11.40 -20.56
C VAL A 517 34.77 12.12 -20.62
N ASP A 518 35.08 12.87 -19.58
CA ASP A 518 36.41 13.49 -19.43
C ASP A 518 37.32 12.49 -18.73
N GLU A 519 38.53 12.29 -19.27
CA GLU A 519 39.56 11.39 -18.72
C GLU A 519 40.72 12.17 -18.16
N PHE A 520 41.17 11.80 -16.95
CA PHE A 520 42.29 12.44 -16.24
C PHE A 520 43.26 11.41 -15.73
N THR A 521 44.55 11.68 -15.85
CA THR A 521 45.60 10.90 -15.21
C THR A 521 46.31 11.75 -14.19
N ILE A 522 46.27 11.33 -12.92
CA ILE A 522 46.95 12.01 -11.81
C ILE A 522 48.10 11.16 -11.28
N ASP A 523 49.20 11.84 -10.89
CA ASP A 523 50.30 11.20 -10.16
C ASP A 523 50.03 11.31 -8.65
N THR A 524 49.86 10.16 -8.00
CA THR A 524 49.63 10.06 -6.55
C THR A 524 50.94 10.04 -5.73
N GLY A 525 52.11 10.15 -6.37
CA GLY A 525 53.41 9.96 -5.73
C GLY A 525 53.78 8.50 -5.46
N GLY A 526 52.88 7.59 -5.67
CA GLY A 526 53.03 6.13 -5.58
C GLY A 526 52.70 5.37 -6.85
N GLY A 527 52.15 6.08 -7.84
CA GLY A 527 51.69 5.52 -9.12
C GLY A 527 50.77 6.49 -9.87
N GLN A 528 50.48 6.13 -11.10
CA GLN A 528 49.49 6.86 -11.90
C GLN A 528 48.09 6.30 -11.64
N LEU A 529 47.10 7.18 -11.52
CA LEU A 529 45.71 6.87 -11.37
C LEU A 529 44.90 7.51 -12.50
N ASP A 530 44.22 6.69 -13.28
CA ASP A 530 43.30 7.16 -14.29
C ASP A 530 41.89 7.30 -13.68
N LEU A 531 41.33 8.48 -13.85
CA LEU A 531 39.98 8.83 -13.40
C LEU A 531 39.13 9.22 -14.62
N SER A 532 37.90 8.86 -14.60
CA SER A 532 36.93 9.32 -15.59
C SER A 532 35.79 10.10 -14.92
N ARG A 533 35.22 11.04 -15.67
CA ARG A 533 34.06 11.82 -15.23
C ARG A 533 33.05 11.92 -16.35
N THR A 534 31.81 11.56 -16.07
CA THR A 534 30.71 11.87 -16.98
C THR A 534 30.35 13.37 -16.91
N ARG A 535 30.05 13.97 -18.07
CA ARG A 535 29.50 15.33 -18.14
C ARG A 535 28.02 15.42 -17.76
N MET A 536 27.39 14.30 -17.45
CA MET A 536 26.00 14.30 -17.02
C MET A 536 25.81 15.12 -15.73
N PRO A 537 24.72 15.90 -15.62
CA PRO A 537 24.29 16.48 -14.34
C PRO A 537 24.11 15.41 -13.28
N LYS A 538 24.46 15.70 -12.02
CA LYS A 538 24.41 14.72 -10.92
C LYS A 538 23.05 14.06 -10.79
N PHE A 539 21.97 14.80 -10.98
CA PHE A 539 20.58 14.29 -10.91
C PHE A 539 20.29 13.11 -11.85
N TYR A 540 21.07 12.94 -12.93
CA TYR A 540 20.90 11.87 -13.92
C TYR A 540 22.14 10.99 -14.09
N ARG A 541 23.17 11.16 -13.28
CA ARG A 541 24.26 10.19 -13.22
C ARG A 541 23.76 8.89 -12.60
N PHE A 542 24.42 7.81 -12.97
CA PHE A 542 24.17 6.54 -12.35
C PHE A 542 25.22 6.23 -11.29
N GLU A 543 24.76 5.69 -10.19
CA GLU A 543 25.56 5.26 -9.07
C GLU A 543 24.97 3.96 -8.53
N ALA A 544 25.83 3.09 -7.95
CA ALA A 544 25.41 1.81 -7.41
C ALA A 544 26.03 1.55 -6.03
N GLY A 545 25.47 0.60 -5.29
CA GLY A 545 25.86 0.27 -3.92
C GLY A 545 24.84 0.74 -2.89
N GLY A 546 24.91 0.17 -1.68
CA GLY A 546 24.03 0.52 -0.55
C GLY A 546 22.76 -0.30 -0.46
N SER A 547 21.93 0.05 0.52
CA SER A 547 20.75 -0.72 0.95
C SER A 547 19.66 -0.86 -0.11
N HIS A 548 19.58 0.06 -1.05
CA HIS A 548 18.58 0.07 -2.11
C HIS A 548 19.08 -0.44 -3.47
N SER A 549 20.38 -0.72 -3.59
CA SER A 549 21.04 -1.16 -4.81
C SER A 549 21.74 -2.50 -4.56
N VAL A 550 23.06 -2.53 -4.38
CA VAL A 550 23.87 -3.73 -4.11
C VAL A 550 24.32 -3.71 -2.65
N ARG A 551 23.64 -4.48 -1.80
CA ARG A 551 23.95 -4.56 -0.36
C ARG A 551 25.29 -5.28 -0.12
N GLY A 552 25.97 -4.89 0.97
CA GLY A 552 27.33 -5.32 1.27
C GLY A 552 28.39 -4.29 0.85
N TYR A 553 28.03 -3.41 -0.09
CA TYR A 553 28.86 -2.29 -0.54
C TYR A 553 28.34 -0.97 0.04
N GLY A 554 29.21 0.04 0.14
CA GLY A 554 28.84 1.37 0.59
C GLY A 554 27.81 2.04 -0.32
N PHE A 555 27.15 3.07 0.20
CA PHE A 555 26.19 3.87 -0.56
C PHE A 555 26.91 4.58 -1.72
N GLU A 556 26.45 4.38 -2.95
CA GLU A 556 26.98 5.02 -4.16
C GLU A 556 28.48 4.79 -4.41
N THR A 557 29.05 3.72 -3.85
CA THR A 557 30.50 3.45 -3.92
C THR A 557 30.93 2.55 -5.07
N LEU A 558 29.97 2.02 -5.84
CA LEU A 558 30.25 1.14 -6.97
C LEU A 558 30.19 1.93 -8.28
N SER A 559 31.34 2.42 -8.74
CA SER A 559 31.46 3.22 -9.96
C SER A 559 32.80 3.06 -10.69
N ASN A 560 33.56 1.98 -10.45
CA ASN A 560 34.89 1.72 -11.08
C ASN A 560 35.88 2.91 -11.00
N ASN A 561 35.86 3.71 -9.92
CA ASN A 561 36.57 4.99 -9.77
C ASN A 561 36.08 6.13 -10.68
N ASP A 562 34.94 5.96 -11.31
CA ASP A 562 34.33 7.02 -12.10
C ASP A 562 33.69 8.08 -11.19
N ILE A 563 33.80 9.35 -11.57
CA ILE A 563 33.08 10.45 -10.91
C ILE A 563 31.70 10.54 -11.55
N GLY A 564 30.79 9.70 -11.05
CA GLY A 564 29.48 9.41 -11.65
C GLY A 564 29.62 8.58 -12.91
N SER A 565 28.60 7.81 -13.24
CA SER A 565 28.64 6.85 -14.33
C SER A 565 27.56 7.11 -15.39
N ASN A 566 27.90 6.82 -16.65
CA ASN A 566 26.97 6.85 -17.79
C ASN A 566 26.05 5.64 -17.82
N HIS A 567 26.46 4.52 -17.22
CA HIS A 567 25.73 3.27 -17.29
C HIS A 567 25.53 2.66 -15.91
N VAL A 568 24.42 1.97 -15.74
CA VAL A 568 24.15 1.17 -14.53
C VAL A 568 23.45 -0.13 -14.90
N VAL A 569 23.84 -1.20 -14.24
CA VAL A 569 23.08 -2.47 -14.25
C VAL A 569 23.06 -2.99 -12.84
N THR A 570 21.87 -3.09 -12.25
CA THR A 570 21.70 -3.72 -10.93
C THR A 570 20.53 -4.71 -10.97
N ALA A 571 20.64 -5.76 -10.18
CA ALA A 571 19.56 -6.72 -9.97
C ALA A 571 19.61 -7.25 -8.53
N SER A 572 18.44 -7.49 -7.95
CA SER A 572 18.25 -8.00 -6.60
C SER A 572 17.14 -9.03 -6.58
N ALA A 573 17.41 -10.18 -5.97
CA ALA A 573 16.40 -11.19 -5.68
C ALA A 573 16.37 -11.45 -4.17
N GLU A 574 15.19 -11.31 -3.58
CA GLU A 574 14.97 -11.50 -2.14
C GLU A 574 13.80 -12.46 -1.92
N VAL A 575 13.99 -13.38 -1.00
CA VAL A 575 12.93 -14.23 -0.44
C VAL A 575 12.74 -13.90 1.02
N GLU A 576 11.50 -13.63 1.41
CA GLU A 576 11.11 -13.25 2.76
C GLU A 576 10.11 -14.26 3.30
N MET A 577 10.31 -14.69 4.55
CA MET A 577 9.45 -15.62 5.25
C MET A 577 8.87 -14.96 6.50
N LYS A 578 7.54 -14.90 6.59
CA LYS A 578 6.81 -14.41 7.77
C LYS A 578 6.98 -15.40 8.93
N VAL A 579 7.53 -14.93 10.04
CA VAL A 579 7.76 -15.72 11.26
C VAL A 579 6.78 -15.37 12.37
N LEU A 580 6.37 -14.10 12.47
CA LEU A 580 5.34 -13.60 13.38
C LEU A 580 4.44 -12.62 12.61
N GLU A 581 3.33 -12.19 13.19
CA GLU A 581 2.35 -11.32 12.52
C GLU A 581 2.97 -10.06 11.87
N LYS A 582 3.96 -9.44 12.54
CA LYS A 582 4.64 -8.23 12.08
C LYS A 582 6.12 -8.42 11.78
N TRP A 583 6.62 -9.64 11.84
CA TRP A 583 8.03 -9.94 11.67
C TRP A 583 8.28 -10.96 10.58
N SER A 584 9.30 -10.74 9.79
CA SER A 584 9.78 -11.69 8.80
C SER A 584 11.29 -11.70 8.73
N VAL A 585 11.83 -12.80 8.22
CA VAL A 585 13.24 -12.96 7.90
C VAL A 585 13.40 -13.04 6.39
N ALA A 586 14.48 -12.46 5.88
CA ALA A 586 14.76 -12.41 4.46
C ALA A 586 16.14 -13.01 4.15
N ALA A 587 16.29 -13.54 2.95
CA ALA A 587 17.58 -13.86 2.36
C ALA A 587 17.62 -13.27 0.95
N PHE A 588 18.78 -12.76 0.54
CA PHE A 588 18.89 -12.05 -0.72
C PHE A 588 20.23 -12.22 -1.40
N VAL A 589 20.22 -11.99 -2.70
CA VAL A 589 21.39 -11.82 -3.55
C VAL A 589 21.19 -10.58 -4.40
N ASP A 590 22.19 -9.72 -4.41
CA ASP A 590 22.24 -8.50 -5.20
C ASP A 590 23.45 -8.57 -6.12
N ILE A 591 23.32 -8.05 -7.33
CA ILE A 591 24.41 -7.96 -8.30
C ILE A 591 24.31 -6.65 -9.04
N GLY A 592 25.43 -6.00 -9.32
CA GLY A 592 25.42 -4.79 -10.14
C GLY A 592 26.67 -3.95 -10.04
N ASN A 593 26.72 -2.94 -10.88
CA ASN A 593 27.74 -1.88 -10.88
C ASN A 593 27.24 -0.68 -11.69
N ALA A 594 27.85 0.47 -11.50
CA ALA A 594 27.77 1.60 -12.40
C ALA A 594 29.14 1.83 -13.05
N PHE A 595 29.20 2.27 -14.31
CA PHE A 595 30.43 2.35 -15.07
C PHE A 595 30.30 3.30 -16.26
N ASN A 596 31.44 3.75 -16.81
CA ASN A 596 31.46 4.60 -18.02
C ASN A 596 31.71 3.79 -19.29
N ASP A 597 32.43 2.66 -19.22
CA ASP A 597 32.70 1.80 -20.37
C ASP A 597 32.15 0.38 -20.16
N TRP A 598 31.47 -0.15 -21.16
CA TRP A 598 30.95 -1.52 -21.14
C TRP A 598 32.04 -2.60 -21.09
N SER A 599 33.25 -2.30 -21.56
CA SER A 599 34.38 -3.21 -21.44
C SER A 599 34.83 -3.41 -19.98
N ASP A 600 34.52 -2.45 -19.09
CA ASP A 600 34.86 -2.42 -17.68
C ASP A 600 33.66 -2.70 -16.76
N ALA A 601 32.58 -3.21 -17.31
CA ALA A 601 31.37 -3.57 -16.56
C ALA A 601 31.61 -4.75 -15.60
N GLN A 602 32.41 -4.56 -14.56
CA GLN A 602 32.67 -5.57 -13.53
C GLN A 602 31.53 -5.59 -12.52
N LEU A 603 30.55 -6.48 -12.74
CA LEU A 603 29.43 -6.60 -11.81
C LEU A 603 29.91 -7.15 -10.46
N LYS A 604 29.55 -6.48 -9.37
CA LYS A 604 29.85 -6.84 -7.99
C LYS A 604 28.65 -7.53 -7.36
N THR A 605 28.91 -8.51 -6.50
CA THR A 605 27.88 -9.37 -5.91
C THR A 605 27.81 -9.19 -4.39
N GLY A 606 26.62 -8.95 -3.87
CA GLY A 606 26.33 -8.93 -2.45
C GLY A 606 25.36 -10.06 -2.07
N ILE A 607 25.63 -10.76 -0.99
CA ILE A 607 24.71 -11.77 -0.44
C ILE A 607 24.43 -11.49 1.02
N GLY A 608 23.23 -11.80 1.47
CA GLY A 608 22.92 -11.54 2.87
C GLY A 608 21.62 -12.11 3.36
N VAL A 609 21.38 -11.82 4.65
CA VAL A 609 20.14 -12.14 5.35
C VAL A 609 19.64 -10.89 6.06
N GLY A 610 18.34 -10.83 6.29
CA GLY A 610 17.74 -9.64 6.90
C GLY A 610 16.56 -9.95 7.81
N LEU A 611 16.27 -9.00 8.68
CA LEU A 611 15.11 -8.98 9.54
C LEU A 611 14.22 -7.79 9.15
N ARG A 612 12.92 -8.02 9.06
CA ARG A 612 11.92 -7.00 8.73
C ARG A 612 10.91 -6.89 9.86
N TRP A 613 10.60 -5.67 10.25
CA TRP A 613 9.50 -5.36 11.15
C TRP A 613 8.52 -4.39 10.49
N TYR A 614 7.29 -4.84 10.30
CA TYR A 614 6.21 -4.05 9.71
C TYR A 614 5.51 -3.22 10.78
N SER A 615 5.98 -2.00 10.98
CA SER A 615 5.43 -1.04 11.92
C SER A 615 4.31 -0.20 11.29
N ILE A 616 3.59 0.59 12.13
CA ILE A 616 2.59 1.56 11.66
C ILE A 616 3.25 2.66 10.81
N ALA A 617 4.51 2.99 11.08
CA ALA A 617 5.28 4.01 10.36
C ALA A 617 5.95 3.47 9.08
N GLY A 618 5.77 2.18 8.76
CA GLY A 618 6.39 1.52 7.62
C GLY A 618 7.32 0.37 8.03
N PRO A 619 7.94 -0.28 7.05
CA PRO A 619 8.89 -1.36 7.31
C PRO A 619 10.19 -0.82 7.90
N ILE A 620 10.70 -1.52 8.90
CA ILE A 620 12.03 -1.34 9.46
C ILE A 620 12.84 -2.56 9.06
N SER A 621 14.01 -2.35 8.47
CA SER A 621 14.85 -3.41 7.93
C SER A 621 16.23 -3.38 8.56
N VAL A 622 16.75 -4.55 8.88
CA VAL A 622 18.14 -4.76 9.28
C VAL A 622 18.71 -5.88 8.42
N ASP A 623 19.66 -5.56 7.57
CA ASP A 623 20.32 -6.48 6.66
C ASP A 623 21.78 -6.68 7.03
N PHE A 624 22.21 -7.93 7.07
CA PHE A 624 23.61 -8.34 7.17
C PHE A 624 24.04 -8.84 5.80
N ALA A 625 24.89 -8.07 5.14
CA ALA A 625 25.31 -8.33 3.76
C ALA A 625 26.81 -8.45 3.67
N GLN A 626 27.29 -9.33 2.80
CA GLN A 626 28.70 -9.55 2.53
C GLN A 626 29.00 -9.19 1.08
N ALA A 627 30.01 -8.31 0.90
CA ALA A 627 30.59 -8.03 -0.41
C ALA A 627 31.43 -9.24 -0.86
N GLN A 628 31.12 -9.83 -2.01
CA GLN A 628 31.82 -11.04 -2.47
C GLN A 628 33.09 -10.73 -3.26
N ASP A 629 33.17 -9.54 -3.84
CA ASP A 629 34.22 -9.16 -4.80
C ASP A 629 35.27 -8.22 -4.20
N TYR A 630 35.09 -7.75 -2.97
CA TYR A 630 36.12 -6.98 -2.26
C TYR A 630 37.12 -7.91 -1.57
N THR A 631 38.36 -7.44 -1.45
CA THR A 631 39.43 -8.12 -0.71
C THR A 631 38.99 -8.36 0.73
N GLY A 632 39.10 -9.60 1.22
CA GLY A 632 38.68 -9.96 2.57
C GLY A 632 37.20 -10.17 2.76
N LYS A 633 36.38 -9.93 1.74
CA LYS A 633 34.91 -10.11 1.76
C LYS A 633 34.25 -9.50 3.00
N PRO A 634 34.31 -8.18 3.15
CA PRO A 634 33.81 -7.51 4.33
C PRO A 634 32.30 -7.68 4.50
N TRP A 635 31.85 -7.64 5.76
CA TRP A 635 30.45 -7.63 6.12
C TRP A 635 30.00 -6.21 6.43
N ARG A 636 28.82 -5.84 5.96
CA ARG A 636 28.18 -4.56 6.24
C ARG A 636 26.77 -4.77 6.80
N ILE A 637 26.41 -3.92 7.75
CA ILE A 637 25.06 -3.87 8.29
C ILE A 637 24.33 -2.70 7.64
N HIS A 638 23.22 -2.99 6.99
CA HIS A 638 22.32 -1.98 6.46
C HIS A 638 21.07 -1.91 7.33
N PHE A 639 20.84 -0.76 7.93
CA PHE A 639 19.65 -0.47 8.71
C PHE A 639 18.84 0.61 8.01
N THR A 640 17.55 0.38 7.81
CA THR A 640 16.66 1.35 7.15
C THR A 640 15.33 1.47 7.88
N ILE A 641 14.90 2.71 8.12
CA ILE A 641 13.58 3.06 8.62
C ILE A 641 12.94 4.05 7.67
N GLY A 642 11.65 3.84 7.35
CA GLY A 642 10.86 4.76 6.56
C GLY A 642 10.98 4.56 5.05
N VAL A 643 10.48 5.54 4.32
CA VAL A 643 10.44 5.54 2.85
C VAL A 643 11.64 6.33 2.33
N PRO A 644 12.23 5.97 1.17
CA PRO A 644 13.25 6.80 0.50
C PRO A 644 12.75 8.24 0.31
N LEU A 645 13.65 9.21 0.35
CA LEU A 645 13.29 10.61 0.50
C LEU A 645 12.55 11.18 -0.72
N LEU A 646 12.75 10.70 -1.93
CA LEU A 646 12.08 11.25 -3.13
C LEU A 646 11.97 10.24 -4.28
#